data_26d61d0889db577ba83a3de200ed9770
#
_entry.id   26d61d0889db577ba83a3de200ed9770
#
_cell.length_a   1.000
_cell.length_b   1.000
_cell.length_c   1.000
_cell.angle_alpha   90.00
_cell.angle_beta   90.00
_cell.angle_gamma   90.00
#
_symmetry.space_group_name_H-M   'P 1'
#
loop_
_entity.id
_entity.type
_entity.pdbx_description
1 polymer ?
#
loop_
_entity_poly.entity_id
_entity_poly.type
_entity_poly.pdbx_seq_one_letter_code
_entity_poly.pdbx_strand_id
1 'polypeptide(L)'
;MKTIEDIRKLQHNGDYEDVVNILESIENKTSHHKLIEELSKIFLGKYDNPTEVLSPFLETNLEDAGVAFLSDIALAYILCGDMQKADAILSKLIANNEADGVVYGRAAAVALSKNELETAQEYYQEAVNREPGRAEWYNNLAGILVRQQRLEEALENYNIALNYKDDFAQAKESKANILVALDKTDELIEELEAELLKDSENYQLRIRLSRTYMLENRVQEAVKNINDVLIKIDNIKILNLDDEELECSDEERETYISQVAYRMALSEMFMEKNRWYMALQVLEQLEKLEPQNMLPIYLKKITIHTEMSKYDKAQEVLETAKEEYPDNNQLKISEASYLCEKGDYVEAENIQRELLEVYPGDAQLKSQLGQTLLWIGKLDEAGELFKEASEQNPMALAQMVNAKKYPEDEKSIKLMSDMVDNPLSPRQVRETMGFAVSEVYEKQKEFDKAFHYLKIANDLVDKEIKYQPKAFSKKIDQTIEVFSKEYFENLEPIRKTDRTPIFVVGMPRSGTTLLEQILSSHEDIFGAGELGEIARLSGLMPRVLKTKKQYPMCMPMMTPHLREEAARFYLKGLEFHDTEHHFVVDKMPHNFQHVGLIHAIMPHAKIIHIQRDPRDNAVSNYQQNFKMKHAGMGFAFNLENIANEINAYNKVMQHWRDIGIPMFEFTYEELVANTDTMSREILEFVGVGYDENVKDFHKTERAVRTASVSQVRQPIYATSKQKWRRYEKYLAPLIDNLNPEVLEPWEKA
;
A
#
# COMPACT_ATOMS: atom_id res chain seq x y z
N MET A 1 48.17 -9.34 -36.89
CA MET A 1 47.26 -8.16 -36.78
C MET A 1 45.84 -8.72 -36.74
N LYS A 2 45.04 -8.39 -35.73
CA LYS A 2 43.63 -8.81 -35.72
C LYS A 2 42.89 -8.11 -36.86
N THR A 3 41.98 -8.81 -37.51
CA THR A 3 41.13 -8.24 -38.58
C THR A 3 40.09 -7.30 -37.96
N ILE A 4 39.50 -6.41 -38.73
CA ILE A 4 38.36 -5.58 -38.25
C ILE A 4 37.24 -6.45 -37.69
N GLU A 5 37.02 -7.60 -38.30
CA GLU A 5 36.00 -8.56 -37.88
C GLU A 5 36.31 -9.18 -36.50
N ASP A 6 37.58 -9.49 -36.23
CA ASP A 6 38.03 -9.96 -34.91
C ASP A 6 37.85 -8.87 -33.81
N ILE A 7 38.14 -7.61 -34.15
CA ILE A 7 38.00 -6.45 -33.27
C ILE A 7 36.50 -6.20 -32.97
N ARG A 8 35.64 -6.27 -34.00
CA ARG A 8 34.17 -6.14 -33.80
C ARG A 8 33.62 -7.26 -32.94
N LYS A 9 34.12 -8.49 -33.06
CA LYS A 9 33.71 -9.58 -32.16
C LYS A 9 34.01 -9.25 -30.68
N LEU A 10 35.19 -8.72 -30.38
CA LEU A 10 35.53 -8.27 -29.03
C LEU A 10 34.62 -7.14 -28.57
N GLN A 11 34.41 -6.11 -29.40
CA GLN A 11 33.48 -5.01 -29.09
C GLN A 11 32.06 -5.53 -28.80
N HIS A 12 31.60 -6.46 -29.62
CA HIS A 12 30.30 -7.06 -29.47
C HIS A 12 30.16 -7.95 -28.21
N ASN A 13 31.26 -8.47 -27.67
CA ASN A 13 31.30 -9.23 -26.44
C ASN A 13 31.38 -8.32 -25.18
N GLY A 14 31.54 -7.02 -25.38
CA GLY A 14 31.71 -6.07 -24.28
C GLY A 14 33.17 -5.86 -23.85
N ASP A 15 34.16 -6.44 -24.54
CA ASP A 15 35.60 -6.35 -24.24
C ASP A 15 36.17 -5.00 -24.72
N TYR A 16 35.51 -3.89 -24.33
CA TYR A 16 35.80 -2.55 -24.86
C TYR A 16 37.20 -2.04 -24.53
N GLU A 17 37.76 -2.36 -23.35
CA GLU A 17 39.14 -2.01 -23.00
C GLU A 17 40.15 -2.67 -23.92
N ASP A 18 39.98 -3.97 -24.19
CA ASP A 18 40.83 -4.72 -25.11
C ASP A 18 40.74 -4.18 -26.54
N VAL A 19 39.52 -3.81 -26.97
CA VAL A 19 39.31 -3.17 -28.29
C VAL A 19 40.07 -1.85 -28.37
N VAL A 20 39.97 -0.99 -27.39
CA VAL A 20 40.69 0.31 -27.37
C VAL A 20 42.21 0.07 -27.40
N ASN A 21 42.73 -0.81 -26.53
CA ASN A 21 44.15 -1.14 -26.47
C ASN A 21 44.71 -1.68 -27.81
N ILE A 22 43.98 -2.59 -28.46
CA ILE A 22 44.33 -3.13 -29.76
C ILE A 22 44.34 -2.01 -30.81
N LEU A 23 43.30 -1.19 -30.85
CA LEU A 23 43.18 -0.12 -31.84
C LEU A 23 44.23 0.97 -31.62
N GLU A 24 44.56 1.35 -30.40
CA GLU A 24 45.61 2.30 -30.09
C GLU A 24 46.99 1.86 -30.60
N SER A 25 47.22 0.54 -30.69
CA SER A 25 48.47 -0.02 -31.24
C SER A 25 48.59 0.03 -32.76
N ILE A 26 47.53 0.41 -33.49
CA ILE A 26 47.51 0.44 -34.97
C ILE A 26 47.97 1.82 -35.46
N GLU A 27 49.10 1.89 -36.20
CA GLU A 27 49.66 3.15 -36.72
C GLU A 27 48.80 3.79 -37.83
N ASN A 28 48.20 2.97 -38.71
CA ASN A 28 47.39 3.45 -39.86
C ASN A 28 45.93 3.01 -39.72
N LYS A 29 45.15 3.73 -38.91
CA LYS A 29 43.74 3.44 -38.69
C LYS A 29 42.89 3.89 -39.87
N THR A 30 42.03 3.00 -40.36
CA THR A 30 40.94 3.36 -41.29
C THR A 30 39.83 4.11 -40.54
N SER A 31 38.92 4.78 -41.26
CA SER A 31 37.75 5.43 -40.67
C SER A 31 36.93 4.44 -39.84
N HIS A 32 36.83 3.17 -40.24
CA HIS A 32 36.11 2.15 -39.48
C HIS A 32 36.83 1.80 -38.16
N HIS A 33 38.17 1.65 -38.16
CA HIS A 33 38.93 1.46 -36.93
C HIS A 33 38.71 2.61 -35.91
N LYS A 34 38.72 3.86 -36.39
CA LYS A 34 38.49 5.04 -35.57
C LYS A 34 37.08 5.06 -35.00
N LEU A 35 36.06 4.72 -35.81
CA LEU A 35 34.67 4.64 -35.35
C LEU A 35 34.52 3.59 -34.27
N ILE A 36 35.05 2.36 -34.44
CA ILE A 36 34.97 1.30 -33.42
C ILE A 36 35.68 1.72 -32.14
N GLU A 37 36.80 2.43 -32.22
CA GLU A 37 37.54 2.94 -31.07
C GLU A 37 36.72 3.94 -30.30
N GLU A 38 36.09 4.93 -30.94
CA GLU A 38 35.29 5.95 -30.29
C GLU A 38 33.99 5.37 -29.70
N LEU A 39 33.32 4.43 -30.42
CA LEU A 39 32.17 3.71 -29.87
C LEU A 39 32.55 2.94 -28.62
N SER A 40 33.70 2.28 -28.58
CA SER A 40 34.17 1.53 -27.43
C SER A 40 34.49 2.45 -26.23
N LYS A 41 35.10 3.63 -26.48
CA LYS A 41 35.36 4.62 -25.46
C LYS A 41 34.06 5.22 -24.89
N ILE A 42 32.99 5.37 -25.71
CA ILE A 42 31.66 5.80 -25.24
C ILE A 42 31.09 4.74 -24.30
N PHE A 43 31.13 3.46 -24.64
CA PHE A 43 30.66 2.38 -23.78
C PHE A 43 31.46 2.24 -22.47
N LEU A 44 32.72 2.68 -22.47
CA LEU A 44 33.55 2.80 -21.25
C LEU A 44 33.25 4.07 -20.42
N GLY A 45 32.31 4.89 -20.84
CA GLY A 45 31.93 6.13 -20.12
C GLY A 45 33.01 7.22 -20.18
N LYS A 46 33.89 7.21 -21.20
CA LYS A 46 34.97 8.21 -21.32
C LYS A 46 34.51 9.55 -21.90
N TYR A 47 33.26 9.67 -22.33
CA TYR A 47 32.68 10.88 -22.90
C TYR A 47 31.30 11.17 -22.35
N ASP A 48 31.05 12.40 -21.97
CA ASP A 48 29.73 12.87 -21.47
C ASP A 48 28.73 13.11 -22.63
N ASN A 49 29.23 13.43 -23.82
CA ASN A 49 28.42 13.74 -24.99
C ASN A 49 28.86 12.94 -26.23
N PRO A 50 28.19 11.81 -26.53
CA PRO A 50 28.49 11.00 -27.70
C PRO A 50 28.45 11.74 -29.05
N THR A 51 27.55 12.73 -29.17
CA THR A 51 27.32 13.47 -30.42
C THR A 51 28.56 14.25 -30.89
N GLU A 52 29.31 14.86 -29.98
CA GLU A 52 30.50 15.64 -30.30
C GLU A 52 31.60 14.76 -30.94
N VAL A 53 31.74 13.54 -30.43
CA VAL A 53 32.79 12.61 -30.85
C VAL A 53 32.41 11.86 -32.14
N LEU A 54 31.10 11.57 -32.31
CA LEU A 54 30.62 10.79 -33.46
C LEU A 54 30.28 11.63 -34.68
N SER A 55 30.03 12.95 -34.55
CA SER A 55 29.72 13.85 -35.68
C SER A 55 30.60 13.70 -36.91
N PRO A 56 31.95 13.61 -36.80
CA PRO A 56 32.81 13.48 -37.98
C PRO A 56 32.55 12.21 -38.81
N PHE A 57 32.05 11.15 -38.17
CA PHE A 57 31.74 9.90 -38.87
C PHE A 57 30.36 9.96 -39.53
N LEU A 58 29.44 10.74 -39.00
CA LEU A 58 28.07 10.89 -39.50
C LEU A 58 27.99 11.73 -40.80
N GLU A 59 29.03 12.50 -41.11
CA GLU A 59 29.15 13.32 -42.30
C GLU A 59 29.86 12.58 -43.47
N THR A 60 30.29 11.30 -43.26
CA THR A 60 31.03 10.54 -44.22
C THR A 60 30.14 10.07 -45.41
N ASN A 61 30.65 10.11 -46.65
CA ASN A 61 29.95 9.50 -47.80
C ASN A 61 29.87 7.97 -47.63
N LEU A 62 28.66 7.43 -47.69
CA LEU A 62 28.36 6.03 -47.45
C LEU A 62 28.08 5.21 -48.71
N GLU A 63 28.26 5.77 -49.93
CA GLU A 63 27.88 5.09 -51.21
C GLU A 63 28.58 3.76 -51.43
N ASP A 64 29.86 3.66 -51.04
CA ASP A 64 30.67 2.43 -51.21
C ASP A 64 31.01 1.76 -49.86
N ALA A 65 30.27 2.06 -48.81
CA ALA A 65 30.57 1.56 -47.48
C ALA A 65 30.13 0.09 -47.31
N GLY A 66 31.02 -0.75 -46.76
CA GLY A 66 30.67 -2.14 -46.44
C GLY A 66 29.66 -2.27 -45.32
N VAL A 67 28.94 -3.39 -45.31
CA VAL A 67 27.85 -3.70 -44.35
C VAL A 67 28.24 -3.46 -42.88
N ALA A 68 29.42 -3.92 -42.49
CA ALA A 68 29.89 -3.76 -41.11
C ALA A 68 30.07 -2.29 -40.71
N PHE A 69 30.60 -1.45 -41.62
CA PHE A 69 30.75 -0.03 -41.37
C PHE A 69 29.38 0.69 -41.30
N LEU A 70 28.47 0.36 -42.23
CA LEU A 70 27.11 0.88 -42.26
C LEU A 70 26.35 0.54 -40.97
N SER A 71 26.49 -0.68 -40.48
CA SER A 71 25.91 -1.12 -39.24
C SER A 71 26.44 -0.29 -38.05
N ASP A 72 27.76 -0.03 -37.97
CA ASP A 72 28.37 0.75 -36.91
C ASP A 72 28.03 2.27 -37.00
N ILE A 73 27.84 2.80 -38.19
CA ILE A 73 27.30 4.15 -38.43
C ILE A 73 25.84 4.22 -37.96
N ALA A 74 25.03 3.19 -38.20
CA ALA A 74 23.67 3.15 -37.66
C ALA A 74 23.65 3.18 -36.10
N LEU A 75 24.58 2.45 -35.47
CA LEU A 75 24.76 2.53 -34.02
C LEU A 75 25.15 3.95 -33.57
N ALA A 76 26.04 4.62 -34.29
CA ALA A 76 26.42 5.99 -34.00
C ALA A 76 25.21 6.95 -34.09
N TYR A 77 24.33 6.81 -35.09
CA TYR A 77 23.07 7.56 -35.19
C TYR A 77 22.13 7.26 -34.03
N ILE A 78 22.00 6.00 -33.59
CA ILE A 78 21.20 5.61 -32.42
C ILE A 78 21.70 6.33 -31.15
N LEU A 79 23.01 6.29 -30.91
CA LEU A 79 23.63 6.96 -29.75
C LEU A 79 23.50 8.49 -29.79
N CYS A 80 23.43 9.08 -30.98
CA CYS A 80 23.17 10.51 -31.15
C CYS A 80 21.66 10.87 -31.17
N GLY A 81 20.75 9.91 -31.03
CA GLY A 81 19.31 10.13 -31.02
C GLY A 81 18.65 10.29 -32.40
N ASP A 82 19.39 10.15 -33.51
CA ASP A 82 18.84 10.24 -34.87
C ASP A 82 18.31 8.87 -35.34
N MET A 83 17.19 8.45 -34.76
CA MET A 83 16.56 7.17 -35.05
C MET A 83 16.09 7.04 -36.51
N GLN A 84 15.79 8.15 -37.20
CA GLN A 84 15.32 8.13 -38.59
C GLN A 84 16.44 7.73 -39.56
N LYS A 85 17.64 8.27 -39.41
CA LYS A 85 18.79 7.91 -40.22
C LYS A 85 19.30 6.49 -39.94
N ALA A 86 19.30 6.11 -38.66
CA ALA A 86 19.61 4.73 -38.28
C ALA A 86 18.67 3.75 -38.94
N ASP A 87 17.36 3.99 -38.88
CA ASP A 87 16.34 3.15 -39.51
C ASP A 87 16.53 3.03 -41.04
N ALA A 88 16.79 4.13 -41.72
CA ALA A 88 17.01 4.14 -43.17
C ALA A 88 18.18 3.23 -43.60
N ILE A 89 19.27 3.25 -42.81
CA ILE A 89 20.44 2.40 -43.07
C ILE A 89 20.11 0.93 -42.79
N LEU A 90 19.53 0.63 -41.63
CA LEU A 90 19.27 -0.74 -41.18
C LEU A 90 18.18 -1.40 -42.05
N SER A 91 17.12 -0.69 -42.40
CA SER A 91 16.07 -1.16 -43.29
C SER A 91 16.61 -1.49 -44.69
N LYS A 92 17.55 -0.69 -45.20
CA LYS A 92 18.22 -0.96 -46.48
C LYS A 92 19.08 -2.24 -46.44
N LEU A 93 19.82 -2.45 -45.36
CA LEU A 93 20.61 -3.67 -45.14
C LEU A 93 19.73 -4.92 -45.06
N ILE A 94 18.59 -4.82 -44.37
CA ILE A 94 17.61 -5.91 -44.26
C ILE A 94 16.96 -6.19 -45.60
N ALA A 95 16.53 -5.16 -46.34
CA ALA A 95 15.90 -5.32 -47.65
C ALA A 95 16.81 -5.94 -48.69
N ASN A 96 18.12 -5.67 -48.62
CA ASN A 96 19.14 -6.26 -49.50
C ASN A 96 19.57 -7.68 -49.11
N ASN A 97 19.00 -8.23 -47.99
CA ASN A 97 19.42 -9.53 -47.43
C ASN A 97 20.89 -9.57 -46.99
N GLU A 98 21.44 -8.42 -46.56
CA GLU A 98 22.80 -8.24 -46.10
C GLU A 98 22.91 -8.18 -44.57
N ALA A 99 21.77 -8.28 -43.85
CA ALA A 99 21.70 -8.15 -42.41
C ALA A 99 22.22 -9.41 -41.69
N ASP A 100 23.12 -9.22 -40.73
CA ASP A 100 23.49 -10.20 -39.70
C ASP A 100 22.63 -10.03 -38.42
N GLY A 101 22.90 -10.82 -37.39
CA GLY A 101 22.17 -10.70 -36.12
C GLY A 101 22.32 -9.33 -35.45
N VAL A 102 23.49 -8.68 -35.64
CA VAL A 102 23.74 -7.33 -35.06
C VAL A 102 22.86 -6.27 -35.73
N VAL A 103 22.71 -6.34 -37.06
CA VAL A 103 21.84 -5.43 -37.81
C VAL A 103 20.40 -5.57 -37.36
N TYR A 104 19.92 -6.81 -37.22
CA TYR A 104 18.56 -7.06 -36.70
C TYR A 104 18.40 -6.57 -35.25
N GLY A 105 19.37 -6.82 -34.36
CA GLY A 105 19.31 -6.32 -32.97
C GLY A 105 19.26 -4.81 -32.89
N ARG A 106 19.99 -4.08 -33.75
CA ARG A 106 19.94 -2.62 -33.84
C ARG A 106 18.61 -2.10 -34.42
N ALA A 107 18.11 -2.79 -35.47
CA ALA A 107 16.80 -2.47 -36.04
C ALA A 107 15.66 -2.66 -35.01
N ALA A 108 15.74 -3.71 -34.21
CA ALA A 108 14.82 -3.94 -33.11
C ALA A 108 14.85 -2.80 -32.06
N ALA A 109 16.05 -2.32 -31.72
CA ALA A 109 16.19 -1.17 -30.81
C ALA A 109 15.56 0.11 -31.36
N VAL A 110 15.70 0.35 -32.67
CA VAL A 110 15.06 1.48 -33.37
C VAL A 110 13.53 1.31 -33.39
N ALA A 111 12.99 0.12 -33.68
CA ALA A 111 11.57 -0.17 -33.64
C ALA A 111 10.98 0.03 -32.24
N LEU A 112 11.73 -0.38 -31.18
CA LEU A 112 11.33 -0.11 -29.79
C LEU A 112 11.22 1.38 -29.47
N SER A 113 12.16 2.19 -29.97
CA SER A 113 12.13 3.64 -29.77
C SER A 113 10.91 4.30 -30.41
N LYS A 114 10.35 3.67 -31.46
CA LYS A 114 9.10 4.08 -32.13
C LYS A 114 7.84 3.45 -31.51
N ASN A 115 8.02 2.60 -30.47
CA ASN A 115 6.95 1.82 -29.85
C ASN A 115 6.28 0.79 -30.80
N GLU A 116 7.01 0.30 -31.80
CA GLU A 116 6.57 -0.72 -32.76
C GLU A 116 6.93 -2.11 -32.19
N LEU A 117 6.16 -2.58 -31.18
CA LEU A 117 6.51 -3.76 -30.39
C LEU A 117 6.57 -5.05 -31.20
N GLU A 118 5.63 -5.26 -32.13
CA GLU A 118 5.57 -6.44 -32.98
C GLU A 118 6.81 -6.51 -33.91
N THR A 119 7.13 -5.42 -34.58
CA THR A 119 8.33 -5.31 -35.45
C THR A 119 9.60 -5.51 -34.63
N ALA A 120 9.70 -4.94 -33.45
CA ALA A 120 10.85 -5.11 -32.56
C ALA A 120 11.01 -6.57 -32.12
N GLN A 121 9.91 -7.25 -31.81
CA GLN A 121 9.91 -8.68 -31.48
C GLN A 121 10.41 -9.53 -32.64
N GLU A 122 9.87 -9.32 -33.82
CA GLU A 122 10.31 -10.04 -35.04
C GLU A 122 11.80 -9.85 -35.29
N TYR A 123 12.30 -8.63 -35.17
CA TYR A 123 13.72 -8.34 -35.38
C TYR A 123 14.62 -8.94 -34.29
N TYR A 124 14.26 -8.91 -33.02
CA TYR A 124 15.04 -9.60 -31.98
C TYR A 124 14.97 -11.12 -32.14
N GLN A 125 13.82 -11.66 -32.53
CA GLN A 125 13.74 -13.10 -32.86
C GLN A 125 14.66 -13.49 -33.99
N GLU A 126 14.77 -12.68 -35.05
CA GLU A 126 15.68 -12.92 -36.14
C GLU A 126 17.14 -12.72 -35.70
N ALA A 127 17.42 -11.76 -34.81
CA ALA A 127 18.74 -11.58 -34.22
C ALA A 127 19.21 -12.82 -33.45
N VAL A 128 18.39 -13.38 -32.57
CA VAL A 128 18.73 -14.60 -31.80
C VAL A 128 18.82 -15.85 -32.70
N ASN A 129 18.02 -15.93 -33.75
CA ASN A 129 18.10 -17.03 -34.70
C ASN A 129 19.45 -17.04 -35.43
N ARG A 130 20.02 -15.87 -35.76
CA ARG A 130 21.30 -15.72 -36.48
C ARG A 130 22.50 -15.82 -35.56
N GLU A 131 22.40 -15.29 -34.35
CA GLU A 131 23.48 -15.28 -33.36
C GLU A 131 22.97 -15.67 -31.97
N PRO A 132 22.71 -16.95 -31.68
CA PRO A 132 22.03 -17.40 -30.48
C PRO A 132 22.82 -17.21 -29.17
N GLY A 133 24.10 -16.86 -29.23
CA GLY A 133 24.96 -16.74 -28.03
C GLY A 133 24.88 -15.39 -27.30
N ARG A 134 24.00 -14.48 -27.67
CA ARG A 134 23.94 -13.12 -27.09
C ARG A 134 22.87 -12.96 -26.06
N ALA A 135 23.27 -12.88 -24.81
CA ALA A 135 22.39 -12.69 -23.64
C ALA A 135 21.52 -11.44 -23.76
N GLU A 136 22.07 -10.34 -24.30
CA GLU A 136 21.39 -9.06 -24.40
C GLU A 136 20.13 -9.11 -25.27
N TRP A 137 20.14 -9.89 -26.35
CA TRP A 137 18.99 -9.99 -27.23
C TRP A 137 17.84 -10.78 -26.61
N TYR A 138 18.15 -11.86 -25.89
CA TYR A 138 17.14 -12.59 -25.13
C TYR A 138 16.56 -11.72 -24.00
N ASN A 139 17.41 -10.95 -23.31
CA ASN A 139 16.94 -9.98 -22.30
C ASN A 139 16.00 -8.94 -22.93
N ASN A 140 16.36 -8.39 -24.10
CA ASN A 140 15.53 -7.38 -24.75
C ASN A 140 14.24 -7.98 -25.34
N LEU A 141 14.29 -9.17 -25.91
CA LEU A 141 13.11 -9.91 -26.34
C LEU A 141 12.18 -10.20 -25.19
N ALA A 142 12.71 -10.64 -24.03
CA ALA A 142 11.96 -10.81 -22.81
C ALA A 142 11.29 -9.50 -22.37
N GLY A 143 12.01 -8.37 -22.44
CA GLY A 143 11.46 -7.05 -22.13
C GLY A 143 10.28 -6.64 -23.02
N ILE A 144 10.27 -7.04 -24.30
CA ILE A 144 9.12 -6.84 -25.20
C ILE A 144 7.95 -7.73 -24.79
N LEU A 145 8.22 -9.02 -24.52
CA LEU A 145 7.20 -9.97 -24.08
C LEU A 145 6.52 -9.54 -22.78
N VAL A 146 7.29 -8.93 -21.86
CA VAL A 146 6.75 -8.29 -20.66
C VAL A 146 5.76 -7.17 -21.01
N ARG A 147 6.09 -6.29 -21.94
CA ARG A 147 5.18 -5.21 -22.39
C ARG A 147 3.92 -5.75 -23.08
N GLN A 148 4.01 -6.95 -23.68
CA GLN A 148 2.89 -7.68 -24.27
C GLN A 148 2.13 -8.54 -23.24
N GLN A 149 2.49 -8.50 -21.95
CA GLN A 149 1.93 -9.30 -20.85
C GLN A 149 2.10 -10.83 -21.02
N ARG A 150 3.07 -11.26 -21.82
CA ARG A 150 3.43 -12.67 -22.06
C ARG A 150 4.55 -13.09 -21.10
N LEU A 151 4.20 -13.13 -19.79
CA LEU A 151 5.20 -13.25 -18.72
C LEU A 151 5.92 -14.57 -18.68
N GLU A 152 5.26 -15.70 -18.98
CA GLU A 152 5.87 -17.02 -19.02
C GLU A 152 6.94 -17.11 -20.11
N GLU A 153 6.64 -16.59 -21.30
CA GLU A 153 7.59 -16.56 -22.41
C GLU A 153 8.75 -15.57 -22.14
N ALA A 154 8.47 -14.47 -21.45
CA ALA A 154 9.51 -13.55 -20.99
C ALA A 154 10.45 -14.24 -19.98
N LEU A 155 9.90 -15.02 -19.03
CA LEU A 155 10.68 -15.79 -18.06
C LEU A 155 11.62 -16.79 -18.74
N GLU A 156 11.14 -17.50 -19.77
CA GLU A 156 11.97 -18.41 -20.57
C GLU A 156 13.15 -17.68 -21.23
N ASN A 157 12.90 -16.52 -21.83
CA ASN A 157 13.94 -15.72 -22.47
C ASN A 157 14.93 -15.14 -21.47
N TYR A 158 14.51 -14.69 -20.28
CA TYR A 158 15.45 -14.28 -19.23
C TYR A 158 16.28 -15.45 -18.72
N ASN A 159 15.73 -16.65 -18.60
CA ASN A 159 16.50 -17.86 -18.27
C ASN A 159 17.56 -18.18 -19.33
N ILE A 160 17.22 -18.05 -20.61
CA ILE A 160 18.19 -18.24 -21.71
C ILE A 160 19.30 -17.17 -21.65
N ALA A 161 18.93 -15.90 -21.40
CA ALA A 161 19.90 -14.83 -21.25
C ALA A 161 20.89 -15.12 -20.10
N LEU A 162 20.39 -15.58 -18.95
CA LEU A 162 21.20 -15.93 -17.76
C LEU A 162 22.03 -17.20 -17.97
N ASN A 163 21.62 -18.14 -18.82
CA ASN A 163 22.44 -19.28 -19.19
C ASN A 163 23.67 -18.88 -20.03
N TYR A 164 23.56 -17.80 -20.81
CA TYR A 164 24.71 -17.26 -21.55
C TYR A 164 25.56 -16.31 -20.74
N LYS A 165 24.95 -15.58 -19.78
CA LYS A 165 25.62 -14.61 -18.93
C LYS A 165 24.99 -14.64 -17.53
N ASP A 166 25.59 -15.42 -16.63
CA ASP A 166 25.06 -15.69 -15.29
C ASP A 166 25.10 -14.49 -14.33
N ASP A 167 25.95 -13.49 -14.59
CA ASP A 167 26.11 -12.26 -13.85
C ASP A 167 25.29 -11.08 -14.40
N PHE A 168 24.35 -11.33 -15.33
CA PHE A 168 23.53 -10.29 -15.96
C PHE A 168 22.50 -9.71 -14.97
N ALA A 169 22.91 -8.68 -14.23
CA ALA A 169 22.12 -8.08 -13.13
C ALA A 169 20.71 -7.66 -13.56
N GLN A 170 20.56 -7.00 -14.72
CA GLN A 170 19.26 -6.56 -15.24
C GLN A 170 18.32 -7.75 -15.51
N ALA A 171 18.85 -8.82 -16.10
CA ALA A 171 18.05 -10.03 -16.37
C ALA A 171 17.62 -10.73 -15.07
N LYS A 172 18.51 -10.80 -14.08
CA LYS A 172 18.20 -11.35 -12.74
C LYS A 172 17.09 -10.56 -12.04
N GLU A 173 17.16 -9.24 -12.09
CA GLU A 173 16.14 -8.38 -11.46
C GLU A 173 14.79 -8.50 -12.17
N SER A 174 14.79 -8.45 -13.51
CA SER A 174 13.58 -8.59 -14.32
C SER A 174 12.93 -9.97 -14.13
N LYS A 175 13.74 -11.05 -14.11
CA LYS A 175 13.28 -12.40 -13.81
C LYS A 175 12.64 -12.49 -12.44
N ALA A 176 13.27 -11.93 -11.40
CA ALA A 176 12.72 -11.94 -10.04
C ALA A 176 11.35 -11.26 -9.97
N ASN A 177 11.20 -10.10 -10.65
CA ASN A 177 9.93 -9.39 -10.72
C ASN A 177 8.83 -10.23 -11.41
N ILE A 178 9.19 -10.97 -12.47
CA ILE A 178 8.25 -11.86 -13.16
C ILE A 178 7.86 -13.05 -12.28
N LEU A 179 8.81 -13.68 -11.57
CA LEU A 179 8.50 -14.79 -10.68
C LEU A 179 7.49 -14.37 -9.59
N VAL A 180 7.65 -13.18 -9.02
CA VAL A 180 6.68 -12.62 -8.08
C VAL A 180 5.32 -12.38 -8.75
N ALA A 181 5.31 -11.81 -9.96
CA ALA A 181 4.08 -11.52 -10.71
C ALA A 181 3.31 -12.80 -11.11
N LEU A 182 4.03 -13.89 -11.36
CA LEU A 182 3.46 -15.22 -11.70
C LEU A 182 3.12 -16.07 -10.46
N ASP A 183 3.26 -15.54 -9.24
CA ASP A 183 3.03 -16.31 -8.00
C ASP A 183 4.03 -17.47 -7.79
N LYS A 184 5.22 -17.36 -8.37
CA LYS A 184 6.31 -18.32 -8.29
C LYS A 184 7.41 -17.86 -7.34
N THR A 185 7.01 -17.23 -6.23
CA THR A 185 7.95 -16.65 -5.25
C THR A 185 8.83 -17.72 -4.59
N ASP A 186 8.34 -18.95 -4.45
CA ASP A 186 9.13 -20.07 -3.93
C ASP A 186 10.32 -20.41 -4.84
N GLU A 187 10.17 -20.34 -6.20
CA GLU A 187 11.29 -20.52 -7.13
C GLU A 187 12.35 -19.43 -6.93
N LEU A 188 11.93 -18.18 -6.71
CA LEU A 188 12.83 -17.07 -6.41
C LEU A 188 13.57 -17.27 -5.08
N ILE A 189 12.90 -17.80 -4.06
CA ILE A 189 13.51 -18.11 -2.76
C ILE A 189 14.61 -19.16 -2.95
N GLU A 190 14.33 -20.26 -3.65
CA GLU A 190 15.31 -21.33 -3.92
C GLU A 190 16.53 -20.79 -4.66
N GLU A 191 16.35 -19.91 -5.65
CA GLU A 191 17.46 -19.28 -6.38
C GLU A 191 18.31 -18.39 -5.48
N LEU A 192 17.67 -17.53 -4.65
CA LEU A 192 18.37 -16.65 -3.74
C LEU A 192 19.11 -17.43 -2.61
N GLU A 193 18.52 -18.52 -2.13
CA GLU A 193 19.18 -19.44 -1.17
C GLU A 193 20.42 -20.09 -1.81
N ALA A 194 20.31 -20.57 -3.04
CA ALA A 194 21.43 -21.16 -3.76
C ALA A 194 22.54 -20.15 -4.07
N GLU A 195 22.18 -18.90 -4.36
CA GLU A 195 23.16 -17.82 -4.57
C GLU A 195 23.84 -17.43 -3.27
N LEU A 196 23.10 -17.34 -2.15
CA LEU A 196 23.63 -17.05 -0.82
C LEU A 196 24.56 -18.14 -0.28
N LEU A 197 24.38 -19.40 -0.72
CA LEU A 197 25.32 -20.49 -0.38
C LEU A 197 26.70 -20.30 -1.03
N LYS A 198 26.77 -19.61 -2.18
CA LYS A 198 28.03 -19.30 -2.87
C LYS A 198 28.76 -18.11 -2.26
N ASP A 199 27.98 -17.13 -1.75
CA ASP A 199 28.47 -15.89 -1.14
C ASP A 199 27.70 -15.62 0.15
N SER A 200 28.09 -16.35 1.21
CA SER A 200 27.37 -16.34 2.50
C SER A 200 27.48 -15.02 3.27
N GLU A 201 28.46 -14.18 2.93
CA GLU A 201 28.72 -12.90 3.61
C GLU A 201 28.00 -11.73 2.93
N ASN A 202 27.36 -11.95 1.78
CA ASN A 202 26.65 -10.92 1.03
C ASN A 202 25.39 -10.43 1.77
N TYR A 203 25.53 -9.33 2.48
CA TYR A 203 24.42 -8.78 3.28
C TYR A 203 23.26 -8.29 2.41
N GLN A 204 23.51 -7.75 1.21
CA GLN A 204 22.46 -7.26 0.31
C GLN A 204 21.58 -8.42 -0.19
N LEU A 205 22.21 -9.51 -0.61
CA LEU A 205 21.54 -10.73 -1.04
C LEU A 205 20.70 -11.33 0.09
N ARG A 206 21.26 -11.35 1.30
CA ARG A 206 20.57 -11.84 2.50
C ARG A 206 19.34 -11.00 2.86
N ILE A 207 19.44 -9.67 2.80
CA ILE A 207 18.31 -8.76 2.99
C ILE A 207 17.25 -9.00 1.91
N ARG A 208 17.66 -9.17 0.65
CA ARG A 208 16.76 -9.46 -0.46
C ARG A 208 15.99 -10.77 -0.23
N LEU A 209 16.69 -11.85 0.14
CA LEU A 209 16.07 -13.13 0.50
C LEU A 209 15.05 -12.97 1.64
N SER A 210 15.41 -12.24 2.70
CA SER A 210 14.50 -12.00 3.82
C SER A 210 13.26 -11.20 3.41
N ARG A 211 13.41 -10.19 2.57
CA ARG A 211 12.26 -9.46 2.00
C ARG A 211 11.38 -10.38 1.13
N THR A 212 11.99 -11.29 0.37
CA THR A 212 11.24 -12.27 -0.43
C THR A 212 10.45 -13.25 0.45
N TYR A 213 11.01 -13.74 1.55
CA TYR A 213 10.26 -14.49 2.57
C TYR A 213 9.06 -13.70 3.13
N MET A 214 9.23 -12.38 3.33
CA MET A 214 8.13 -11.53 3.82
C MET A 214 6.98 -11.41 2.81
N LEU A 215 7.23 -11.47 1.50
CA LEU A 215 6.16 -11.50 0.48
C LEU A 215 5.24 -12.70 0.69
N GLU A 216 5.79 -13.86 1.01
CA GLU A 216 5.04 -15.09 1.32
C GLU A 216 4.55 -15.19 2.77
N ASN A 217 4.64 -14.08 3.52
CA ASN A 217 4.32 -14.07 4.95
C ASN A 217 5.11 -15.07 5.81
N ARG A 218 6.28 -15.50 5.33
CA ARG A 218 7.24 -16.40 6.01
C ARG A 218 8.14 -15.59 6.97
N VAL A 219 7.48 -14.90 7.93
CA VAL A 219 8.15 -13.95 8.85
C VAL A 219 9.24 -14.61 9.66
N GLN A 220 9.02 -15.86 10.11
CA GLN A 220 10.00 -16.56 10.95
C GLN A 220 11.29 -16.86 10.20
N GLU A 221 11.19 -17.29 8.94
CA GLU A 221 12.35 -17.56 8.07
C GLU A 221 13.09 -16.25 7.74
N ALA A 222 12.37 -15.19 7.43
CA ALA A 222 12.96 -13.88 7.18
C ALA A 222 13.79 -13.38 8.38
N VAL A 223 13.21 -13.44 9.59
CA VAL A 223 13.86 -13.03 10.83
C VAL A 223 15.04 -13.92 11.15
N LYS A 224 14.89 -15.25 11.02
CA LYS A 224 15.96 -16.21 11.27
C LYS A 224 17.15 -15.96 10.35
N ASN A 225 16.91 -15.78 9.07
CA ASN A 225 17.94 -15.54 8.06
C ASN A 225 18.83 -14.32 8.40
N ILE A 226 18.29 -13.26 8.98
CA ILE A 226 19.06 -12.08 9.44
C ILE A 226 19.69 -12.35 10.80
N ASN A 227 18.94 -12.88 11.77
CA ASN A 227 19.44 -13.08 13.13
C ASN A 227 20.62 -14.07 13.19
N ASP A 228 20.63 -15.10 12.34
CA ASP A 228 21.74 -16.08 12.30
C ASP A 228 23.09 -15.41 11.97
N VAL A 229 23.07 -14.28 11.26
CA VAL A 229 24.29 -13.49 11.00
C VAL A 229 24.53 -12.47 12.10
N LEU A 230 23.51 -11.76 12.55
CA LEU A 230 23.66 -10.78 13.62
C LEU A 230 24.28 -11.41 14.88
N ILE A 231 23.87 -12.63 15.24
CA ILE A 231 24.48 -13.38 16.38
C ILE A 231 25.98 -13.60 16.17
N LYS A 232 26.44 -13.80 14.93
CA LYS A 232 27.85 -14.01 14.63
C LYS A 232 28.66 -12.72 14.70
N ILE A 233 28.11 -11.63 14.13
CA ILE A 233 28.83 -10.37 14.02
C ILE A 233 28.68 -9.47 15.26
N ASP A 234 27.67 -9.65 16.10
CA ASP A 234 27.47 -8.89 17.35
C ASP A 234 28.55 -9.16 18.43
N ASN A 235 29.33 -10.22 18.30
CA ASN A 235 30.46 -10.50 19.18
C ASN A 235 31.70 -9.66 18.83
N ILE A 236 31.69 -8.91 17.75
CA ILE A 236 32.80 -8.05 17.32
C ILE A 236 32.67 -6.71 18.05
N LYS A 237 33.67 -6.34 18.86
CA LYS A 237 33.76 -5.00 19.45
C LYS A 237 33.92 -3.97 18.31
N ILE A 238 32.91 -3.14 18.12
CA ILE A 238 32.99 -2.03 17.18
C ILE A 238 33.72 -0.89 17.88
N LEU A 239 34.83 -0.48 17.29
CA LEU A 239 35.53 0.74 17.68
C LEU A 239 34.73 1.95 17.24
N ASN A 240 34.75 3.01 18.06
CA ASN A 240 34.04 4.26 17.78
C ASN A 240 34.63 4.88 16.49
N LEU A 241 33.84 4.95 15.41
CA LEU A 241 34.30 5.44 14.10
C LEU A 241 34.60 6.93 14.08
N ASP A 242 34.25 7.65 15.15
CA ASP A 242 34.49 9.09 15.29
C ASP A 242 35.88 9.44 15.85
N ASP A 243 36.68 8.44 16.21
CA ASP A 243 38.05 8.66 16.69
C ASP A 243 39.00 8.68 15.47
N GLU A 244 39.30 9.86 14.93
CA GLU A 244 40.21 10.04 13.79
C GLU A 244 41.62 9.49 14.01
N GLU A 245 41.98 9.13 15.25
CA GLU A 245 43.28 8.58 15.61
C GLU A 245 43.32 7.04 15.64
N LEU A 246 42.18 6.35 15.51
CA LEU A 246 42.14 4.87 15.46
C LEU A 246 41.93 4.41 14.01
N GLU A 247 42.97 3.80 13.45
CA GLU A 247 42.91 3.06 12.20
C GLU A 247 41.91 1.88 12.33
N CYS A 248 40.63 2.10 11.97
CA CYS A 248 39.64 1.03 11.85
C CYS A 248 39.99 0.20 10.61
N SER A 249 40.10 -1.12 10.78
CA SER A 249 40.31 -2.01 9.63
C SER A 249 39.09 -1.98 8.68
N ASP A 250 39.32 -2.21 7.40
CA ASP A 250 38.24 -2.31 6.41
C ASP A 250 37.20 -3.37 6.81
N GLU A 251 37.64 -4.47 7.44
CA GLU A 251 36.77 -5.55 7.94
C GLU A 251 35.85 -5.08 9.09
N GLU A 252 36.35 -4.29 10.02
CA GLU A 252 35.55 -3.73 11.12
C GLU A 252 34.54 -2.72 10.62
N ARG A 253 34.91 -1.90 9.64
CA ARG A 253 34.01 -0.94 8.99
C ARG A 253 32.91 -1.64 8.22
N GLU A 254 33.23 -2.67 7.46
CA GLU A 254 32.26 -3.46 6.69
C GLU A 254 31.30 -4.20 7.63
N THR A 255 31.81 -4.73 8.75
CA THR A 255 31.00 -5.38 9.81
C THR A 255 30.00 -4.39 10.42
N TYR A 256 30.43 -3.17 10.74
CA TYR A 256 29.55 -2.13 11.28
C TYR A 256 28.45 -1.75 10.28
N ILE A 257 28.81 -1.50 9.02
CA ILE A 257 27.85 -1.19 7.96
C ILE A 257 26.82 -2.31 7.83
N SER A 258 27.25 -3.56 7.87
CA SER A 258 26.37 -4.73 7.81
C SER A 258 25.43 -4.81 9.03
N GLN A 259 25.90 -4.55 10.23
CA GLN A 259 25.09 -4.52 11.45
C GLN A 259 23.99 -3.47 11.39
N VAL A 260 24.33 -2.26 10.92
CA VAL A 260 23.37 -1.16 10.74
C VAL A 260 22.35 -1.54 9.66
N ALA A 261 22.80 -2.02 8.49
CA ALA A 261 21.95 -2.38 7.37
C ALA A 261 20.94 -3.49 7.71
N TYR A 262 21.38 -4.55 8.39
CA TYR A 262 20.50 -5.65 8.81
C TYR A 262 19.42 -5.19 9.78
N ARG A 263 19.77 -4.39 10.79
CA ARG A 263 18.80 -3.90 11.77
C ARG A 263 17.81 -2.90 11.16
N MET A 264 18.28 -2.02 10.27
CA MET A 264 17.40 -1.13 9.55
C MET A 264 16.39 -1.91 8.69
N ALA A 265 16.86 -2.88 7.89
CA ALA A 265 16.00 -3.73 7.08
C ALA A 265 15.00 -4.54 7.93
N LEU A 266 15.46 -5.12 9.05
CA LEU A 266 14.61 -5.89 9.94
C LEU A 266 13.53 -5.00 10.60
N SER A 267 13.89 -3.78 11.01
CA SER A 267 12.92 -2.82 11.55
C SER A 267 11.83 -2.48 10.52
N GLU A 268 12.21 -2.26 9.26
CA GLU A 268 11.29 -1.99 8.14
C GLU A 268 10.35 -3.18 7.90
N MET A 269 10.88 -4.39 7.82
CA MET A 269 10.07 -5.60 7.65
C MET A 269 9.04 -5.78 8.78
N PHE A 270 9.43 -5.50 10.03
CA PHE A 270 8.49 -5.53 11.15
C PHE A 270 7.44 -4.43 11.06
N MET A 271 7.81 -3.22 10.62
CA MET A 271 6.86 -2.12 10.39
C MET A 271 5.85 -2.47 9.30
N GLU A 272 6.28 -3.02 8.18
CA GLU A 272 5.41 -3.47 7.07
C GLU A 272 4.38 -4.50 7.51
N LYS A 273 4.72 -5.36 8.48
CA LYS A 273 3.82 -6.37 9.05
C LYS A 273 3.12 -5.91 10.33
N ASN A 274 3.13 -4.62 10.65
CA ASN A 274 2.54 -4.03 11.85
C ASN A 274 3.05 -4.66 13.18
N ARG A 275 4.28 -5.19 13.18
CA ARG A 275 4.94 -5.76 14.37
C ARG A 275 5.70 -4.67 15.14
N TRP A 276 4.99 -3.63 15.55
CA TRP A 276 5.53 -2.38 16.11
C TRP A 276 6.50 -2.58 17.28
N TYR A 277 6.18 -3.46 18.24
CA TYR A 277 7.07 -3.72 19.38
C TYR A 277 8.37 -4.35 18.96
N MET A 278 8.35 -5.25 17.97
CA MET A 278 9.57 -5.88 17.46
C MET A 278 10.42 -4.87 16.69
N ALA A 279 9.80 -4.00 15.93
CA ALA A 279 10.49 -2.91 15.24
C ALA A 279 11.18 -1.97 16.25
N LEU A 280 10.49 -1.56 17.32
CA LEU A 280 11.09 -0.73 18.38
C LEU A 280 12.29 -1.41 19.05
N GLN A 281 12.19 -2.70 19.39
CA GLN A 281 13.31 -3.43 19.99
C GLN A 281 14.55 -3.45 19.09
N VAL A 282 14.36 -3.59 17.78
CA VAL A 282 15.45 -3.54 16.80
C VAL A 282 16.05 -2.14 16.71
N LEU A 283 15.21 -1.10 16.70
CA LEU A 283 15.67 0.29 16.68
C LEU A 283 16.43 0.66 17.98
N GLU A 284 16.00 0.17 19.15
CA GLU A 284 16.71 0.33 20.41
C GLU A 284 18.09 -0.35 20.41
N GLN A 285 18.22 -1.48 19.71
CA GLN A 285 19.53 -2.13 19.53
C GLN A 285 20.41 -1.31 18.56
N LEU A 286 19.79 -0.70 17.54
CA LEU A 286 20.51 0.14 16.58
C LEU A 286 21.03 1.43 17.23
N GLU A 287 20.26 2.06 18.12
CA GLU A 287 20.70 3.24 18.90
C GLU A 287 21.96 2.94 19.74
N LYS A 288 22.08 1.73 20.27
CA LYS A 288 23.26 1.33 21.06
C LYS A 288 24.54 1.20 20.24
N LEU A 289 24.43 1.19 18.91
CA LEU A 289 25.57 1.22 18.01
C LEU A 289 26.05 2.66 17.74
N GLU A 290 25.35 3.65 18.29
CA GLU A 290 25.67 5.09 18.15
C GLU A 290 25.94 5.49 16.69
N PRO A 291 24.98 5.25 15.75
CA PRO A 291 25.20 5.57 14.36
C PRO A 291 25.37 7.08 14.18
N GLN A 292 26.29 7.49 13.29
CA GLN A 292 26.57 8.91 12.98
C GLN A 292 25.33 9.73 12.61
N ASN A 293 24.30 9.07 12.06
CA ASN A 293 23.04 9.70 11.70
C ASN A 293 21.86 9.03 12.42
N MET A 294 21.37 9.65 13.48
CA MET A 294 20.25 9.19 14.29
C MET A 294 18.87 9.52 13.66
N LEU A 295 18.82 10.47 12.72
CA LEU A 295 17.56 10.95 12.14
C LEU A 295 16.66 9.83 11.60
N PRO A 296 17.14 8.85 10.80
CA PRO A 296 16.28 7.77 10.31
C PRO A 296 15.66 6.93 11.44
N ILE A 297 16.35 6.77 12.57
CA ILE A 297 15.86 6.04 13.73
C ILE A 297 14.74 6.83 14.41
N TYR A 298 14.95 8.13 14.65
CA TYR A 298 13.93 9.00 15.23
C TYR A 298 12.67 9.03 14.37
N LEU A 299 12.78 9.20 13.05
CA LEU A 299 11.64 9.22 12.13
C LEU A 299 10.82 7.92 12.21
N LYS A 300 11.50 6.75 12.24
CA LYS A 300 10.84 5.45 12.40
C LYS A 300 10.18 5.31 13.78
N LYS A 301 10.83 5.72 14.85
CA LYS A 301 10.25 5.67 16.22
C LYS A 301 9.03 6.58 16.37
N ILE A 302 9.08 7.81 15.80
CA ILE A 302 7.92 8.71 15.75
C ILE A 302 6.78 8.02 15.02
N THR A 303 7.02 7.48 13.84
CA THR A 303 6.02 6.75 13.06
C THR A 303 5.42 5.60 13.85
N ILE A 304 6.24 4.74 14.46
CA ILE A 304 5.78 3.57 15.21
C ILE A 304 4.94 3.99 16.43
N HIS A 305 5.38 4.97 17.22
CA HIS A 305 4.63 5.43 18.37
C HIS A 305 3.30 6.07 17.96
N THR A 306 3.29 6.81 16.86
CA THR A 306 2.08 7.40 16.27
C THR A 306 1.09 6.30 15.85
N GLU A 307 1.56 5.28 15.12
CA GLU A 307 0.73 4.15 14.69
C GLU A 307 0.18 3.32 15.86
N MET A 308 0.90 3.28 16.98
CA MET A 308 0.45 2.66 18.21
C MET A 308 -0.47 3.57 19.06
N SER A 309 -0.81 4.77 18.58
CA SER A 309 -1.54 5.80 19.32
C SER A 309 -0.88 6.21 20.66
N LYS A 310 0.47 6.07 20.74
CA LYS A 310 1.28 6.48 21.90
C LYS A 310 1.82 7.90 21.66
N TYR A 311 0.90 8.85 21.57
CA TYR A 311 1.22 10.22 21.18
C TYR A 311 2.21 10.91 22.10
N ASP A 312 2.15 10.66 23.43
CA ASP A 312 3.12 11.21 24.38
C ASP A 312 4.56 10.76 24.06
N LYS A 313 4.73 9.47 23.73
CA LYS A 313 6.04 8.93 23.36
C LYS A 313 6.52 9.41 22.00
N ALA A 314 5.60 9.56 21.05
CA ALA A 314 5.93 10.12 19.74
C ALA A 314 6.43 11.57 19.89
N GLN A 315 5.78 12.36 20.75
CA GLN A 315 6.18 13.73 21.06
C GLN A 315 7.55 13.80 21.72
N GLU A 316 7.80 12.96 22.74
CA GLU A 316 9.11 12.89 23.42
C GLU A 316 10.27 12.63 22.43
N VAL A 317 10.10 11.67 21.50
CA VAL A 317 11.09 11.39 20.46
C VAL A 317 11.21 12.56 19.47
N LEU A 318 10.09 13.20 19.11
CA LEU A 318 10.09 14.34 18.21
C LEU A 318 10.83 15.53 18.80
N GLU A 319 10.64 15.83 20.08
CA GLU A 319 11.34 16.92 20.78
C GLU A 319 12.85 16.66 20.82
N THR A 320 13.28 15.43 21.19
CA THR A 320 14.69 15.03 21.13
C THR A 320 15.27 15.18 19.74
N ALA A 321 14.55 14.74 18.71
CA ALA A 321 15.02 14.87 17.33
C ALA A 321 15.12 16.33 16.87
N LYS A 322 14.24 17.21 17.33
CA LYS A 322 14.29 18.67 17.03
C LYS A 322 15.49 19.36 17.69
N GLU A 323 15.90 18.92 18.88
CA GLU A 323 17.10 19.44 19.52
C GLU A 323 18.37 19.13 18.71
N GLU A 324 18.45 17.92 18.13
CA GLU A 324 19.61 17.49 17.32
C GLU A 324 19.54 18.00 15.86
N TYR A 325 18.32 18.10 15.30
CA TYR A 325 18.07 18.44 13.89
C TYR A 325 17.03 19.57 13.73
N PRO A 326 17.27 20.79 14.26
CA PRO A 326 16.24 21.83 14.44
C PRO A 326 15.57 22.30 13.15
N ASP A 327 16.26 22.31 12.01
CA ASP A 327 15.72 22.79 10.74
C ASP A 327 15.53 21.69 9.68
N ASN A 328 15.43 20.44 10.13
CA ASN A 328 15.32 19.33 9.21
C ASN A 328 13.91 19.16 8.63
N ASN A 329 13.78 19.25 7.29
CA ASN A 329 12.48 19.18 6.62
C ASN A 329 11.82 17.80 6.70
N GLN A 330 12.59 16.70 6.74
CA GLN A 330 12.01 15.35 6.93
C GLN A 330 11.38 15.22 8.31
N LEU A 331 11.98 15.87 9.33
CA LEU A 331 11.41 15.90 10.66
C LEU A 331 10.12 16.73 10.71
N LYS A 332 10.08 17.89 10.02
CA LYS A 332 8.84 18.68 9.87
C LYS A 332 7.72 17.88 9.16
N ILE A 333 8.06 17.11 8.13
CA ILE A 333 7.10 16.20 7.45
C ILE A 333 6.58 15.13 8.42
N SER A 334 7.46 14.54 9.22
CA SER A 334 7.09 13.54 10.22
C SER A 334 6.22 14.14 11.34
N GLU A 335 6.53 15.37 11.77
CA GLU A 335 5.73 16.13 12.72
C GLU A 335 4.32 16.41 12.20
N ALA A 336 4.19 16.89 10.96
CA ALA A 336 2.88 17.13 10.34
C ALA A 336 2.06 15.83 10.26
N SER A 337 2.70 14.71 9.94
CA SER A 337 2.05 13.40 9.92
C SER A 337 1.59 12.96 11.31
N TYR A 338 2.43 13.14 12.34
CA TYR A 338 2.10 12.90 13.75
C TYR A 338 0.91 13.75 14.21
N LEU A 339 0.91 15.05 13.90
CA LEU A 339 -0.18 15.98 14.25
C LEU A 339 -1.50 15.58 13.59
N CYS A 340 -1.47 15.16 12.32
CA CYS A 340 -2.64 14.60 11.63
C CYS A 340 -3.21 13.37 12.34
N GLU A 341 -2.34 12.43 12.75
CA GLU A 341 -2.78 11.22 13.45
C GLU A 341 -3.33 11.52 14.85
N LYS A 342 -2.77 12.50 15.53
CA LYS A 342 -3.23 13.00 16.82
C LYS A 342 -4.56 13.77 16.73
N GLY A 343 -4.85 14.38 15.57
CA GLY A 343 -6.05 15.18 15.33
C GLY A 343 -5.83 16.70 15.29
N ASP A 344 -4.58 17.15 15.42
CA ASP A 344 -4.19 18.58 15.43
C ASP A 344 -3.99 19.08 13.98
N TYR A 345 -5.07 19.03 13.20
CA TYR A 345 -5.03 19.28 11.72
C TYR A 345 -4.64 20.71 11.35
N VAL A 346 -4.97 21.70 12.18
CA VAL A 346 -4.65 23.11 11.90
C VAL A 346 -3.14 23.33 11.94
N GLU A 347 -2.47 22.75 12.93
CA GLU A 347 -1.02 22.83 13.08
C GLU A 347 -0.32 22.03 11.95
N ALA A 348 -0.84 20.84 11.63
CA ALA A 348 -0.36 20.05 10.52
C ALA A 348 -0.47 20.79 9.17
N GLU A 349 -1.62 21.43 8.90
CA GLU A 349 -1.84 22.25 7.69
C GLU A 349 -0.81 23.39 7.61
N ASN A 350 -0.55 24.09 8.70
CA ASN A 350 0.41 25.20 8.74
C ASN A 350 1.83 24.73 8.36
N ILE A 351 2.31 23.65 8.99
CA ILE A 351 3.63 23.08 8.69
C ILE A 351 3.71 22.63 7.23
N GLN A 352 2.67 21.97 6.71
CA GLN A 352 2.64 21.49 5.32
C GLN A 352 2.63 22.66 4.32
N ARG A 353 1.94 23.75 4.62
CA ARG A 353 1.96 24.96 3.78
C ARG A 353 3.34 25.65 3.79
N GLU A 354 3.97 25.79 4.94
CA GLU A 354 5.35 26.31 5.03
C GLU A 354 6.33 25.47 4.22
N LEU A 355 6.24 24.15 4.29
CA LEU A 355 7.07 23.25 3.48
C LEU A 355 6.80 23.40 1.99
N LEU A 356 5.55 23.60 1.59
CA LEU A 356 5.17 23.78 0.20
C LEU A 356 5.59 25.15 -0.36
N GLU A 357 5.70 26.19 0.47
CA GLU A 357 6.31 27.47 0.06
C GLU A 357 7.80 27.31 -0.30
N VAL A 358 8.51 26.44 0.42
CA VAL A 358 9.93 26.14 0.14
C VAL A 358 10.09 25.22 -1.07
N TYR A 359 9.17 24.24 -1.22
CA TYR A 359 9.20 23.21 -2.28
C TYR A 359 7.90 23.18 -3.09
N PRO A 360 7.55 24.23 -3.85
CA PRO A 360 6.24 24.36 -4.51
C PRO A 360 5.97 23.31 -5.59
N GLY A 361 7.02 22.65 -6.09
CA GLY A 361 6.92 21.59 -7.08
C GLY A 361 6.80 20.17 -6.49
N ASP A 362 6.87 20.00 -5.18
CA ASP A 362 6.89 18.66 -4.56
C ASP A 362 5.49 18.01 -4.56
N ALA A 363 5.33 16.99 -5.38
CA ALA A 363 4.08 16.25 -5.53
C ALA A 363 3.67 15.48 -4.26
N GLN A 364 4.64 15.05 -3.44
CA GLN A 364 4.36 14.33 -2.21
C GLN A 364 3.82 15.28 -1.14
N LEU A 365 4.41 16.45 -0.98
CA LEU A 365 3.92 17.50 -0.06
C LEU A 365 2.52 17.97 -0.48
N LYS A 366 2.26 18.18 -1.78
CA LYS A 366 0.92 18.49 -2.29
C LYS A 366 -0.09 17.40 -1.93
N SER A 367 0.28 16.14 -2.11
CA SER A 367 -0.58 15.00 -1.74
C SER A 367 -0.85 14.95 -0.23
N GLN A 368 0.14 15.22 0.61
CA GLN A 368 -0.02 15.24 2.07
C GLN A 368 -0.92 16.38 2.53
N LEU A 369 -0.69 17.60 2.05
CA LEU A 369 -1.57 18.74 2.35
C LEU A 369 -3.00 18.49 1.83
N GLY A 370 -3.15 17.99 0.60
CA GLY A 370 -4.44 17.60 0.05
C GLY A 370 -5.19 16.59 0.94
N GLN A 371 -4.48 15.62 1.51
CA GLN A 371 -5.08 14.65 2.43
C GLN A 371 -5.53 15.29 3.75
N THR A 372 -4.76 16.20 4.32
CA THR A 372 -5.12 16.96 5.52
C THR A 372 -6.37 17.81 5.25
N LEU A 373 -6.39 18.53 4.13
CA LEU A 373 -7.52 19.34 3.70
C LEU A 373 -8.80 18.51 3.46
N LEU A 374 -8.66 17.29 2.92
CA LEU A 374 -9.78 16.36 2.76
C LEU A 374 -10.41 16.00 4.12
N TRP A 375 -9.60 15.73 5.14
CA TRP A 375 -10.10 15.37 6.48
C TRP A 375 -10.83 16.53 7.16
N ILE A 376 -10.37 17.77 6.99
CA ILE A 376 -11.03 18.96 7.52
C ILE A 376 -12.16 19.50 6.64
N GLY A 377 -12.40 18.87 5.46
CA GLY A 377 -13.54 19.16 4.59
C GLY A 377 -13.31 20.24 3.53
N LYS A 378 -12.07 20.70 3.31
CA LYS A 378 -11.70 21.63 2.23
C LYS A 378 -11.53 20.86 0.91
N LEU A 379 -12.65 20.25 0.41
CA LEU A 379 -12.63 19.27 -0.68
C LEU A 379 -12.14 19.84 -2.02
N ASP A 380 -12.47 21.09 -2.33
CA ASP A 380 -12.11 21.72 -3.61
C ASP A 380 -10.59 21.94 -3.67
N GLU A 381 -10.01 22.54 -2.64
CA GLU A 381 -8.57 22.78 -2.55
C GLU A 381 -7.78 21.46 -2.52
N ALA A 382 -8.25 20.45 -1.78
CA ALA A 382 -7.66 19.12 -1.78
C ALA A 382 -7.63 18.52 -3.19
N GLY A 383 -8.73 18.64 -3.93
CA GLY A 383 -8.84 18.13 -5.31
C GLY A 383 -7.87 18.79 -6.28
N GLU A 384 -7.66 20.11 -6.20
CA GLU A 384 -6.69 20.82 -7.04
C GLU A 384 -5.25 20.40 -6.71
N LEU A 385 -4.90 20.28 -5.43
CA LEU A 385 -3.57 19.81 -5.02
C LEU A 385 -3.29 18.38 -5.50
N PHE A 386 -4.27 17.47 -5.41
CA PHE A 386 -4.11 16.12 -5.94
C PHE A 386 -3.97 16.11 -7.47
N LYS A 387 -4.70 16.96 -8.18
CA LYS A 387 -4.57 17.11 -9.63
C LYS A 387 -3.17 17.59 -10.01
N GLU A 388 -2.65 18.63 -9.37
CA GLU A 388 -1.29 19.11 -9.59
C GLU A 388 -0.25 18.03 -9.25
N ALA A 389 -0.42 17.32 -8.12
CA ALA A 389 0.48 16.25 -7.72
C ALA A 389 0.50 15.10 -8.73
N SER A 390 -0.63 14.82 -9.40
CA SER A 390 -0.76 13.70 -10.35
C SER A 390 0.10 13.84 -11.60
N GLU A 391 0.57 15.04 -11.93
CA GLU A 391 1.47 15.27 -13.06
C GLU A 391 2.83 14.57 -12.88
N GLN A 392 3.29 14.42 -11.63
CA GLN A 392 4.56 13.77 -11.29
C GLN A 392 4.35 12.46 -10.53
N ASN A 393 3.26 12.35 -9.78
CA ASN A 393 2.92 11.15 -8.99
C ASN A 393 1.53 10.63 -9.38
N PRO A 394 1.43 9.62 -10.28
CA PRO A 394 0.15 9.06 -10.70
C PRO A 394 -0.74 8.57 -9.55
N MET A 395 -0.16 8.19 -8.40
CA MET A 395 -0.95 7.77 -7.22
C MET A 395 -1.87 8.86 -6.68
N ALA A 396 -1.57 10.13 -6.94
CA ALA A 396 -2.43 11.24 -6.57
C ALA A 396 -3.79 11.24 -7.31
N LEU A 397 -3.91 10.56 -8.47
CA LEU A 397 -5.20 10.34 -9.14
C LEU A 397 -6.17 9.55 -8.24
N ALA A 398 -5.69 8.55 -7.53
CA ALA A 398 -6.54 7.81 -6.59
C ALA A 398 -6.97 8.68 -5.40
N GLN A 399 -6.10 9.56 -4.90
CA GLN A 399 -6.44 10.52 -3.84
C GLN A 399 -7.46 11.55 -4.33
N MET A 400 -7.34 12.01 -5.56
CA MET A 400 -8.31 12.90 -6.22
C MET A 400 -9.69 12.25 -6.30
N VAL A 401 -9.78 10.97 -6.70
CA VAL A 401 -11.03 10.20 -6.72
C VAL A 401 -11.63 10.08 -5.31
N ASN A 402 -10.81 9.82 -4.28
CA ASN A 402 -11.27 9.79 -2.90
C ASN A 402 -11.87 11.14 -2.43
N ALA A 403 -11.35 12.25 -2.94
CA ALA A 403 -11.93 13.59 -2.73
C ALA A 403 -13.19 13.85 -3.58
N LYS A 404 -13.70 12.84 -4.34
CA LYS A 404 -14.84 12.93 -5.27
C LYS A 404 -14.62 13.92 -6.42
N LYS A 405 -13.35 14.13 -6.75
CA LYS A 405 -12.93 14.78 -7.99
C LYS A 405 -12.45 13.69 -8.96
N TYR A 406 -12.94 13.71 -10.16
CA TYR A 406 -12.68 12.63 -11.12
C TYR A 406 -11.89 13.15 -12.30
N PRO A 407 -10.89 12.39 -12.81
CA PRO A 407 -10.22 12.74 -14.06
C PRO A 407 -11.22 12.69 -15.21
N GLU A 408 -11.22 13.73 -16.04
CA GLU A 408 -12.12 13.85 -17.20
C GLU A 408 -11.42 13.43 -18.50
N ASP A 409 -10.09 13.46 -18.52
CA ASP A 409 -9.29 13.12 -19.68
C ASP A 409 -9.06 11.61 -19.81
N GLU A 410 -9.19 11.09 -21.03
CA GLU A 410 -9.00 9.66 -21.32
C GLU A 410 -7.58 9.16 -21.00
N LYS A 411 -6.57 10.04 -21.07
CA LYS A 411 -5.17 9.68 -20.80
C LYS A 411 -4.97 9.30 -19.34
N SER A 412 -5.50 10.09 -18.42
CA SER A 412 -5.43 9.82 -16.97
C SER A 412 -6.17 8.53 -16.61
N ILE A 413 -7.40 8.34 -17.17
CA ILE A 413 -8.19 7.13 -16.93
C ILE A 413 -7.48 5.89 -17.48
N LYS A 414 -6.91 5.99 -18.68
CA LYS A 414 -6.13 4.91 -19.27
C LYS A 414 -4.89 4.61 -18.43
N LEU A 415 -4.16 5.62 -17.98
CA LEU A 415 -2.99 5.43 -17.11
C LEU A 415 -3.37 4.65 -15.85
N MET A 416 -4.47 5.01 -15.17
CA MET A 416 -4.96 4.28 -13.99
C MET A 416 -5.27 2.81 -14.34
N SER A 417 -5.96 2.57 -15.46
CA SER A 417 -6.30 1.22 -15.93
C SER A 417 -5.03 0.42 -16.26
N ASP A 418 -4.09 0.99 -17.02
CA ASP A 418 -2.83 0.36 -17.39
C ASP A 418 -2.00 -0.03 -16.15
N MET A 419 -2.01 0.80 -15.09
CA MET A 419 -1.33 0.49 -13.83
C MET A 419 -1.96 -0.71 -13.10
N VAL A 420 -3.27 -0.92 -13.22
CA VAL A 420 -3.96 -2.08 -12.65
C VAL A 420 -3.72 -3.33 -13.50
N ASP A 421 -3.81 -3.19 -14.82
CA ASP A 421 -3.70 -4.31 -15.75
C ASP A 421 -2.27 -4.83 -15.88
N ASN A 422 -1.26 -3.98 -15.59
CA ASN A 422 0.13 -4.40 -15.60
C ASN A 422 0.46 -5.28 -14.38
N PRO A 423 0.70 -6.60 -14.54
CA PRO A 423 0.99 -7.51 -13.44
C PRO A 423 2.32 -7.21 -12.73
N LEU A 424 3.23 -6.47 -13.37
CA LEU A 424 4.50 -6.03 -12.78
C LEU A 424 4.38 -4.74 -11.97
N SER A 425 3.24 -4.05 -12.02
CA SER A 425 3.00 -2.94 -11.10
C SER A 425 3.00 -3.47 -9.67
N PRO A 426 3.59 -2.74 -8.70
CA PRO A 426 3.52 -3.13 -7.29
C PRO A 426 2.07 -3.41 -6.88
N ARG A 427 1.87 -4.50 -6.12
CA ARG A 427 0.53 -4.92 -5.71
C ARG A 427 -0.29 -3.77 -5.09
N GLN A 428 0.31 -3.01 -4.18
CA GLN A 428 -0.35 -1.88 -3.52
C GLN A 428 -0.82 -0.79 -4.51
N VAL A 429 -0.05 -0.58 -5.59
CA VAL A 429 -0.43 0.34 -6.68
C VAL A 429 -1.66 -0.20 -7.42
N ARG A 430 -1.64 -1.49 -7.79
CA ARG A 430 -2.76 -2.16 -8.48
C ARG A 430 -4.02 -2.15 -7.63
N GLU A 431 -3.92 -2.42 -6.33
CA GLU A 431 -5.04 -2.36 -5.38
C GLU A 431 -5.63 -0.94 -5.33
N THR A 432 -4.80 0.06 -5.01
CA THR A 432 -5.26 1.44 -4.82
C THR A 432 -5.87 2.01 -6.10
N MET A 433 -5.20 1.80 -7.25
CA MET A 433 -5.71 2.26 -8.54
C MET A 433 -6.95 1.48 -8.99
N GLY A 434 -7.05 0.18 -8.67
CA GLY A 434 -8.20 -0.64 -9.02
C GLY A 434 -9.48 -0.15 -8.35
N PHE A 435 -9.45 0.17 -7.06
CA PHE A 435 -10.57 0.81 -6.37
C PHE A 435 -10.89 2.18 -6.97
N ALA A 436 -9.88 3.00 -7.23
CA ALA A 436 -10.09 4.35 -7.77
C ALA A 436 -10.66 4.33 -9.19
N VAL A 437 -10.08 3.57 -10.11
CA VAL A 437 -10.57 3.51 -11.51
C VAL A 437 -11.95 2.85 -11.60
N SER A 438 -12.25 1.90 -10.70
CA SER A 438 -13.59 1.34 -10.57
C SER A 438 -14.62 2.44 -10.26
N GLU A 439 -14.33 3.36 -9.35
CA GLU A 439 -15.21 4.47 -9.01
C GLU A 439 -15.36 5.46 -10.18
N VAL A 440 -14.28 5.70 -10.94
CA VAL A 440 -14.35 6.53 -12.17
C VAL A 440 -15.31 5.92 -13.19
N TYR A 441 -15.19 4.61 -13.48
CA TYR A 441 -16.10 3.93 -14.41
C TYR A 441 -17.54 3.84 -13.88
N GLU A 442 -17.74 3.71 -12.56
CA GLU A 442 -19.08 3.79 -11.97
C GLU A 442 -19.71 5.16 -12.21
N LYS A 443 -18.94 6.25 -12.07
CA LYS A 443 -19.39 7.62 -12.35
C LYS A 443 -19.79 7.80 -13.83
N GLN A 444 -19.07 7.14 -14.73
CA GLN A 444 -19.38 7.10 -16.17
C GLN A 444 -20.53 6.15 -16.50
N LYS A 445 -21.08 5.41 -15.50
CA LYS A 445 -22.12 4.37 -15.66
C LYS A 445 -21.67 3.15 -16.47
N GLU A 446 -20.35 2.92 -16.58
CA GLU A 446 -19.76 1.74 -17.19
C GLU A 446 -19.59 0.63 -16.14
N PHE A 447 -20.69 0.09 -15.63
CA PHE A 447 -20.72 -0.80 -14.47
C PHE A 447 -19.94 -2.11 -14.66
N ASP A 448 -19.81 -2.59 -15.89
CA ASP A 448 -19.06 -3.81 -16.19
C ASP A 448 -17.54 -3.58 -16.02
N LYS A 449 -17.04 -2.46 -16.53
CA LYS A 449 -15.64 -2.07 -16.30
C LYS A 449 -15.39 -1.74 -14.84
N ALA A 450 -16.33 -1.03 -14.21
CA ALA A 450 -16.25 -0.74 -12.78
C ALA A 450 -16.09 -2.02 -11.96
N PHE A 451 -16.93 -3.04 -12.19
CA PHE A 451 -16.86 -4.30 -11.47
C PHE A 451 -15.59 -5.10 -11.80
N HIS A 452 -15.12 -5.06 -13.04
CA HIS A 452 -13.88 -5.72 -13.47
C HIS A 452 -12.68 -5.24 -12.64
N TYR A 453 -12.44 -3.92 -12.59
CA TYR A 453 -11.33 -3.36 -11.82
C TYR A 453 -11.51 -3.51 -10.31
N LEU A 454 -12.76 -3.40 -9.85
CA LEU A 454 -13.10 -3.64 -8.45
C LEU A 454 -12.75 -5.08 -8.02
N LYS A 455 -13.07 -6.06 -8.88
CA LYS A 455 -12.76 -7.47 -8.61
C LYS A 455 -11.25 -7.70 -8.56
N ILE A 456 -10.48 -7.16 -9.51
CA ILE A 456 -9.01 -7.27 -9.51
C ILE A 456 -8.44 -6.74 -8.18
N ALA A 457 -8.87 -5.53 -7.77
CA ALA A 457 -8.39 -4.93 -6.54
C ALA A 457 -8.72 -5.78 -5.30
N ASN A 458 -9.96 -6.25 -5.19
CA ASN A 458 -10.40 -7.08 -4.07
C ASN A 458 -9.70 -8.44 -4.03
N ASP A 459 -9.54 -9.12 -5.17
CA ASP A 459 -8.85 -10.42 -5.26
C ASP A 459 -7.39 -10.30 -4.78
N LEU A 460 -6.71 -9.18 -5.10
CA LEU A 460 -5.34 -8.92 -4.65
C LEU A 460 -5.27 -8.79 -3.12
N VAL A 461 -6.21 -8.08 -2.51
CA VAL A 461 -6.26 -7.87 -1.06
C VAL A 461 -6.67 -9.16 -0.34
N ASP A 462 -7.71 -9.87 -0.80
CA ASP A 462 -8.22 -11.11 -0.19
C ASP A 462 -7.14 -12.20 -0.13
N LYS A 463 -6.33 -12.29 -1.19
CA LYS A 463 -5.21 -13.23 -1.28
C LYS A 463 -4.17 -13.02 -0.16
N GLU A 464 -3.92 -11.78 0.24
CA GLU A 464 -2.98 -11.47 1.34
C GLU A 464 -3.61 -11.71 2.72
N ILE A 465 -4.84 -11.23 2.92
CA ILE A 465 -5.48 -11.21 4.25
C ILE A 465 -5.80 -12.62 4.73
N LYS A 466 -6.21 -13.53 3.84
CA LYS A 466 -6.62 -14.90 4.16
C LYS A 466 -7.63 -14.94 5.31
N TYR A 467 -8.72 -14.16 5.17
CA TYR A 467 -9.77 -14.05 6.18
C TYR A 467 -10.34 -15.42 6.56
N GLN A 468 -10.67 -15.60 7.84
CA GLN A 468 -11.12 -16.87 8.41
C GLN A 468 -12.60 -16.79 8.85
N PRO A 469 -13.60 -16.93 7.97
CA PRO A 469 -15.01 -16.74 8.30
C PRO A 469 -15.49 -17.72 9.40
N LYS A 470 -14.99 -18.95 9.40
CA LYS A 470 -15.35 -19.95 10.43
C LYS A 470 -14.87 -19.55 11.83
N ALA A 471 -13.74 -18.85 11.94
CA ALA A 471 -13.25 -18.38 13.23
C ALA A 471 -14.14 -17.27 13.79
N PHE A 472 -14.60 -16.35 12.92
CA PHE A 472 -15.53 -15.30 13.29
C PHE A 472 -16.89 -15.87 13.72
N SER A 473 -17.51 -16.74 12.91
CA SER A 473 -18.78 -17.40 13.25
C SER A 473 -18.70 -18.14 14.57
N LYS A 474 -17.61 -18.87 14.82
CA LYS A 474 -17.37 -19.54 16.11
C LYS A 474 -17.30 -18.57 17.27
N LYS A 475 -16.66 -17.42 17.10
CA LYS A 475 -16.60 -16.36 18.12
C LYS A 475 -18.01 -15.83 18.44
N ILE A 476 -18.84 -15.63 17.41
CA ILE A 476 -20.24 -15.20 17.59
C ILE A 476 -21.04 -16.28 18.34
N ASP A 477 -20.90 -17.57 18.00
CA ASP A 477 -21.56 -18.66 18.71
C ASP A 477 -21.17 -18.68 20.19
N GLN A 478 -19.89 -18.52 20.52
CA GLN A 478 -19.42 -18.42 21.90
C GLN A 478 -19.92 -17.18 22.61
N THR A 479 -20.09 -16.07 21.90
CA THR A 479 -20.65 -14.83 22.44
C THR A 479 -22.12 -15.04 22.86
N ILE A 480 -22.91 -15.68 22.00
CA ILE A 480 -24.30 -16.04 22.26
C ILE A 480 -24.42 -17.02 23.45
N GLU A 481 -23.56 -18.05 23.48
CA GLU A 481 -23.53 -19.03 24.57
C GLU A 481 -23.28 -18.37 25.94
N VAL A 482 -22.28 -17.47 26.00
CA VAL A 482 -21.85 -16.86 27.26
C VAL A 482 -22.81 -15.78 27.75
N PHE A 483 -23.22 -14.88 26.85
CA PHE A 483 -24.09 -13.75 27.23
C PHE A 483 -25.56 -14.12 27.09
N SER A 484 -25.97 -15.20 27.75
CA SER A 484 -27.37 -15.67 27.80
C SER A 484 -28.24 -14.77 28.68
N LYS A 485 -29.56 -14.92 28.59
CA LYS A 485 -30.50 -14.23 29.47
C LYS A 485 -30.20 -14.55 30.93
N GLU A 486 -29.93 -15.81 31.28
CA GLU A 486 -29.56 -16.26 32.62
C GLU A 486 -28.27 -15.60 33.10
N TYR A 487 -27.28 -15.35 32.22
CA TYR A 487 -26.06 -14.61 32.59
C TYR A 487 -26.40 -13.23 33.14
N PHE A 488 -27.26 -12.47 32.45
CA PHE A 488 -27.63 -11.11 32.88
C PHE A 488 -28.55 -11.09 34.11
N GLU A 489 -29.47 -12.05 34.24
CA GLU A 489 -30.34 -12.18 35.40
C GLU A 489 -29.55 -12.48 36.70
N ASN A 490 -28.41 -13.14 36.57
CA ASN A 490 -27.53 -13.46 37.71
C ASN A 490 -26.45 -12.38 37.98
N LEU A 491 -26.39 -11.29 37.21
CA LEU A 491 -25.43 -10.22 37.47
C LEU A 491 -25.84 -9.40 38.65
N GLU A 492 -24.94 -9.25 39.62
CA GLU A 492 -25.14 -8.30 40.73
C GLU A 492 -25.12 -6.86 40.18
N PRO A 493 -25.92 -5.93 40.76
CA PRO A 493 -25.88 -4.52 40.40
C PRO A 493 -24.48 -3.91 40.56
N ILE A 494 -24.13 -2.95 39.72
CA ILE A 494 -22.92 -2.14 39.81
C ILE A 494 -23.27 -0.67 39.84
N ARG A 495 -22.32 0.18 40.26
CA ARG A 495 -22.53 1.62 40.31
C ARG A 495 -22.72 2.19 38.90
N LYS A 496 -23.65 3.14 38.80
CA LYS A 496 -23.83 3.94 37.59
C LYS A 496 -22.60 4.84 37.40
N THR A 497 -22.17 4.97 36.19
CA THR A 497 -21.07 5.87 35.81
C THR A 497 -21.55 7.32 35.73
N ASP A 498 -20.64 8.28 35.91
CA ASP A 498 -20.97 9.71 35.86
C ASP A 498 -21.25 10.21 34.42
N ARG A 499 -20.77 9.50 33.42
CA ARG A 499 -20.99 9.78 31.99
C ARG A 499 -21.82 8.67 31.36
N THR A 500 -22.56 9.01 30.30
CA THR A 500 -23.41 8.07 29.56
C THR A 500 -22.85 7.90 28.13
N PRO A 501 -22.10 6.83 27.86
CA PRO A 501 -21.67 6.53 26.49
C PRO A 501 -22.87 6.17 25.62
N ILE A 502 -22.78 6.58 24.34
CA ILE A 502 -23.70 6.22 23.25
C ILE A 502 -22.93 5.36 22.26
N PHE A 503 -23.27 4.09 22.18
CA PHE A 503 -22.65 3.15 21.24
C PHE A 503 -23.46 3.09 19.95
N VAL A 504 -22.89 3.53 18.84
CA VAL A 504 -23.48 3.40 17.52
C VAL A 504 -22.90 2.12 16.88
N VAL A 505 -23.76 1.12 16.71
CA VAL A 505 -23.40 -0.22 16.21
C VAL A 505 -24.15 -0.58 14.94
N GLY A 506 -23.58 -1.49 14.16
CA GLY A 506 -24.16 -2.01 12.92
C GLY A 506 -23.10 -2.61 12.02
N MET A 507 -23.45 -3.05 10.84
CA MET A 507 -22.44 -3.41 9.84
C MET A 507 -21.66 -2.16 9.39
N PRO A 508 -20.36 -2.24 9.12
CA PRO A 508 -19.66 -1.16 8.42
C PRO A 508 -20.44 -0.75 7.17
N ARG A 509 -20.45 0.53 6.84
CA ARG A 509 -21.18 1.08 5.68
C ARG A 509 -22.72 1.02 5.78
N SER A 510 -23.28 0.83 6.96
CA SER A 510 -24.74 0.89 7.20
C SER A 510 -25.28 2.30 7.47
N GLY A 511 -24.42 3.34 7.48
CA GLY A 511 -24.84 4.71 7.79
C GLY A 511 -24.44 5.19 9.21
N THR A 512 -23.64 4.43 9.93
CA THR A 512 -23.17 4.76 11.29
C THR A 512 -22.46 6.10 11.37
N THR A 513 -21.67 6.50 10.35
CA THR A 513 -21.01 7.82 10.33
C THR A 513 -22.01 8.97 10.14
N LEU A 514 -23.06 8.77 9.34
CA LEU A 514 -24.13 9.75 9.21
C LEU A 514 -24.83 9.97 10.53
N LEU A 515 -25.16 8.88 11.21
CA LEU A 515 -25.80 8.93 12.53
C LEU A 515 -24.90 9.63 13.56
N GLU A 516 -23.63 9.29 13.62
CA GLU A 516 -22.67 9.97 14.49
C GLU A 516 -22.63 11.48 14.22
N GLN A 517 -22.61 11.88 12.94
CA GLN A 517 -22.55 13.28 12.55
C GLN A 517 -23.81 14.04 12.97
N ILE A 518 -24.99 13.42 12.85
CA ILE A 518 -26.26 13.97 13.35
C ILE A 518 -26.19 14.15 14.86
N LEU A 519 -25.81 13.12 15.62
CA LEU A 519 -25.72 13.16 17.07
C LEU A 519 -24.70 14.21 17.55
N SER A 520 -23.52 14.25 16.95
CA SER A 520 -22.45 15.17 17.35
C SER A 520 -22.67 16.62 16.92
N SER A 521 -23.76 16.92 16.21
CA SER A 521 -24.19 18.29 15.93
C SER A 521 -25.04 18.89 17.06
N HIS A 522 -25.43 18.08 18.05
CA HIS A 522 -26.11 18.52 19.24
C HIS A 522 -25.11 19.05 20.27
N GLU A 523 -25.41 20.19 20.94
CA GLU A 523 -24.49 20.87 21.85
C GLU A 523 -24.07 20.04 23.08
N ASP A 524 -24.92 19.11 23.56
CA ASP A 524 -24.66 18.26 24.73
C ASP A 524 -23.97 16.93 24.38
N ILE A 525 -23.69 16.65 23.10
CA ILE A 525 -23.20 15.35 22.64
C ILE A 525 -21.86 15.49 21.93
N PHE A 526 -20.81 14.87 22.47
CA PHE A 526 -19.53 14.79 21.82
C PHE A 526 -19.41 13.50 20.97
N GLY A 527 -18.96 13.62 19.73
CA GLY A 527 -18.66 12.46 18.88
C GLY A 527 -17.18 12.09 18.97
N ALA A 528 -16.85 10.92 19.51
CA ALA A 528 -15.48 10.47 19.67
C ALA A 528 -14.92 9.67 18.48
N GLY A 529 -15.75 9.36 17.48
CA GLY A 529 -15.32 8.56 16.31
C GLY A 529 -15.30 7.07 16.58
N GLU A 530 -14.38 6.36 15.90
CA GLU A 530 -14.21 4.91 16.02
C GLU A 530 -13.18 4.60 17.11
N LEU A 531 -13.68 4.17 18.29
CA LEU A 531 -12.82 3.87 19.43
C LEU A 531 -12.50 2.38 19.53
N GLY A 532 -11.22 2.09 19.82
CA GLY A 532 -10.73 0.72 19.99
C GLY A 532 -10.85 0.17 21.42
N GLU A 533 -11.35 0.95 22.38
CA GLU A 533 -11.29 0.68 23.82
C GLU A 533 -12.05 -0.58 24.22
N ILE A 534 -13.24 -0.83 23.66
CA ILE A 534 -14.03 -2.04 23.94
C ILE A 534 -13.33 -3.30 23.40
N ALA A 535 -12.80 -3.23 22.19
CA ALA A 535 -12.02 -4.33 21.61
C ALA A 535 -10.74 -4.59 22.41
N ARG A 536 -10.03 -3.53 22.81
CA ARG A 536 -8.86 -3.61 23.68
C ARG A 536 -9.18 -4.23 25.03
N LEU A 537 -10.28 -3.79 25.65
CA LEU A 537 -10.76 -4.32 26.92
C LEU A 537 -11.07 -5.81 26.80
N SER A 538 -11.81 -6.23 25.78
CA SER A 538 -12.11 -7.65 25.52
C SER A 538 -10.85 -8.51 25.40
N GLY A 539 -9.81 -8.00 24.73
CA GLY A 539 -8.52 -8.67 24.59
C GLY A 539 -7.73 -8.76 25.90
N LEU A 540 -7.92 -7.82 26.83
CA LEU A 540 -7.26 -7.80 28.15
C LEU A 540 -7.93 -8.72 29.17
N MET A 541 -9.20 -9.08 28.98
CA MET A 541 -10.00 -9.85 29.96
C MET A 541 -9.32 -11.16 30.42
N PRO A 542 -8.77 -12.02 29.55
CA PRO A 542 -8.08 -13.24 30.00
C PRO A 542 -6.94 -12.97 30.98
N ARG A 543 -6.19 -11.91 30.75
CA ARG A 543 -5.05 -11.50 31.60
C ARG A 543 -5.53 -10.94 32.94
N VAL A 544 -6.54 -10.07 32.91
CA VAL A 544 -7.15 -9.46 34.11
C VAL A 544 -7.76 -10.55 35.00
N LEU A 545 -8.44 -11.51 34.41
CA LEU A 545 -9.08 -12.63 35.10
C LEU A 545 -8.11 -13.77 35.43
N LYS A 546 -6.83 -13.65 35.07
CA LYS A 546 -5.78 -14.66 35.31
C LYS A 546 -6.19 -16.06 34.81
N THR A 547 -6.78 -16.15 33.64
CA THR A 547 -7.30 -17.39 33.04
C THR A 547 -6.72 -17.66 31.67
N LYS A 548 -6.74 -18.93 31.24
CA LYS A 548 -6.43 -19.34 29.86
C LYS A 548 -7.64 -19.26 28.92
N LYS A 549 -8.86 -19.11 29.49
CA LYS A 549 -10.07 -18.96 28.69
C LYS A 549 -10.03 -17.60 27.99
N GLN A 550 -10.18 -17.63 26.67
CA GLN A 550 -10.25 -16.40 25.87
C GLN A 550 -11.61 -15.73 26.01
N TYR A 551 -11.69 -14.46 25.66
CA TYR A 551 -12.96 -13.75 25.51
C TYR A 551 -13.76 -14.37 24.33
N PRO A 552 -15.09 -14.60 24.46
CA PRO A 552 -15.96 -14.24 25.59
C PRO A 552 -16.01 -15.29 26.72
N MET A 553 -15.44 -16.48 26.56
CA MET A 553 -15.55 -17.63 27.47
C MET A 553 -15.06 -17.36 28.92
N CYS A 554 -14.29 -16.28 29.13
CA CYS A 554 -13.83 -15.87 30.46
C CYS A 554 -14.84 -15.00 31.22
N MET A 555 -15.86 -14.44 30.55
CA MET A 555 -16.77 -13.44 31.13
C MET A 555 -17.57 -13.92 32.35
N PRO A 556 -17.97 -15.20 32.47
CA PRO A 556 -18.63 -15.68 33.71
C PRO A 556 -17.76 -15.58 34.98
N MET A 557 -16.47 -15.28 34.86
CA MET A 557 -15.57 -15.08 36.00
C MET A 557 -15.51 -13.61 36.47
N MET A 558 -16.21 -12.69 35.80
CA MET A 558 -16.24 -11.26 36.18
C MET A 558 -17.01 -11.03 37.48
N THR A 559 -16.34 -10.43 38.46
CA THR A 559 -16.96 -9.97 39.69
C THR A 559 -17.55 -8.55 39.51
N PRO A 560 -18.48 -8.10 40.38
CA PRO A 560 -19.00 -6.72 40.35
C PRO A 560 -17.87 -5.66 40.34
N HIS A 561 -16.88 -5.85 41.21
CA HIS A 561 -15.71 -4.96 41.28
C HIS A 561 -14.94 -4.89 39.95
N LEU A 562 -14.67 -6.03 39.29
CA LEU A 562 -13.97 -6.07 38.01
C LEU A 562 -14.80 -5.44 36.88
N ARG A 563 -16.12 -5.54 36.93
CA ARG A 563 -17.02 -4.84 35.98
C ARG A 563 -16.93 -3.33 36.13
N GLU A 564 -16.92 -2.82 37.38
CA GLU A 564 -16.72 -1.40 37.65
C GLU A 564 -15.33 -0.89 37.24
N GLU A 565 -14.28 -1.70 37.47
CA GLU A 565 -12.93 -1.38 36.96
C GLU A 565 -12.86 -1.34 35.45
N ALA A 566 -13.53 -2.27 34.76
CA ALA A 566 -13.63 -2.30 33.30
C ALA A 566 -14.37 -1.07 32.76
N ALA A 567 -15.45 -0.67 33.39
CA ALA A 567 -16.17 0.57 33.06
C ALA A 567 -15.28 1.81 33.26
N ARG A 568 -14.56 1.90 34.38
CA ARG A 568 -13.59 3.00 34.63
C ARG A 568 -12.46 3.03 33.62
N PHE A 569 -11.94 1.88 33.24
CA PHE A 569 -10.91 1.80 32.19
C PHE A 569 -11.41 2.37 30.86
N TYR A 570 -12.63 1.99 30.45
CA TYR A 570 -13.24 2.51 29.24
C TYR A 570 -13.46 4.02 29.31
N LEU A 571 -14.06 4.52 30.41
CA LEU A 571 -14.33 5.94 30.59
C LEU A 571 -13.05 6.78 30.62
N LYS A 572 -11.97 6.26 31.22
CA LYS A 572 -10.67 6.93 31.18
C LYS A 572 -10.12 7.03 29.75
N GLY A 573 -10.42 6.06 28.88
CA GLY A 573 -10.13 6.15 27.45
C GLY A 573 -10.89 7.29 26.77
N LEU A 574 -12.16 7.52 27.15
CA LEU A 574 -12.94 8.63 26.62
C LEU A 574 -12.40 10.01 27.02
N GLU A 575 -11.79 10.15 28.22
CA GLU A 575 -11.22 11.41 28.72
C GLU A 575 -10.10 11.96 27.81
N PHE A 576 -9.43 11.11 27.04
CA PHE A 576 -8.45 11.58 26.04
C PHE A 576 -9.10 12.35 24.89
N HIS A 577 -10.37 12.11 24.62
CA HIS A 577 -11.10 12.72 23.51
C HIS A 577 -11.95 13.90 23.97
N ASP A 578 -12.56 13.77 25.14
CA ASP A 578 -13.43 14.78 25.70
C ASP A 578 -13.56 14.63 27.23
N THR A 579 -13.55 15.75 27.95
CA THR A 579 -13.74 15.81 29.44
C THR A 579 -14.97 16.57 29.84
N GLU A 580 -15.67 17.23 28.92
CA GLU A 580 -16.73 18.21 29.23
C GLU A 580 -18.15 17.64 29.11
N HIS A 581 -18.40 16.84 28.04
CA HIS A 581 -19.76 16.38 27.75
C HIS A 581 -20.15 15.14 28.54
N HIS A 582 -21.41 15.14 29.01
CA HIS A 582 -21.99 13.98 29.67
C HIS A 582 -22.24 12.81 28.69
N PHE A 583 -22.70 13.12 27.48
CA PHE A 583 -22.96 12.15 26.44
C PHE A 583 -21.82 12.11 25.44
N VAL A 584 -21.25 10.92 25.18
CA VAL A 584 -20.14 10.71 24.24
C VAL A 584 -20.48 9.57 23.32
N VAL A 585 -20.43 9.82 22.03
CA VAL A 585 -20.68 8.82 21.00
C VAL A 585 -19.40 8.05 20.68
N ASP A 586 -19.41 6.75 20.93
CA ASP A 586 -18.46 5.76 20.39
C ASP A 586 -19.12 5.10 19.18
N LYS A 587 -18.72 5.52 17.98
CA LYS A 587 -19.22 4.97 16.73
C LYS A 587 -18.23 3.94 16.20
N MET A 588 -18.18 2.79 16.81
CA MET A 588 -17.46 1.61 16.29
C MET A 588 -18.48 0.57 15.82
N PRO A 589 -18.71 0.46 14.51
CA PRO A 589 -19.72 -0.46 13.96
C PRO A 589 -19.61 -1.86 14.52
N HIS A 590 -18.39 -2.43 14.59
CA HIS A 590 -18.11 -3.77 15.09
C HIS A 590 -18.39 -3.99 16.59
N ASN A 591 -18.72 -2.95 17.36
CA ASN A 591 -19.14 -3.11 18.74
C ASN A 591 -20.45 -3.93 18.87
N PHE A 592 -21.14 -4.24 17.74
CA PHE A 592 -22.27 -5.16 17.73
C PHE A 592 -21.92 -6.53 18.34
N GLN A 593 -20.69 -7.03 18.14
CA GLN A 593 -20.22 -8.29 18.73
C GLN A 593 -19.89 -8.17 20.22
N HIS A 594 -19.83 -6.96 20.77
CA HIS A 594 -19.46 -6.64 22.15
C HIS A 594 -20.62 -6.07 22.97
N VAL A 595 -21.82 -6.00 22.42
CA VAL A 595 -23.04 -5.47 23.13
C VAL A 595 -23.23 -6.15 24.49
N GLY A 596 -23.01 -7.47 24.58
CA GLY A 596 -23.07 -8.19 25.85
C GLY A 596 -22.04 -7.70 26.87
N LEU A 597 -20.79 -7.44 26.46
CA LEU A 597 -19.76 -6.87 27.34
C LEU A 597 -20.15 -5.43 27.78
N ILE A 598 -20.55 -4.61 26.81
CA ILE A 598 -20.97 -3.22 27.07
C ILE A 598 -22.09 -3.20 28.09
N HIS A 599 -23.13 -3.99 27.91
CA HIS A 599 -24.28 -4.05 28.83
C HIS A 599 -23.88 -4.61 30.20
N ALA A 600 -22.96 -5.58 30.26
CA ALA A 600 -22.47 -6.12 31.53
C ALA A 600 -21.70 -5.10 32.38
N ILE A 601 -20.92 -4.19 31.76
CA ILE A 601 -20.08 -3.22 32.49
C ILE A 601 -20.71 -1.84 32.57
N MET A 602 -21.63 -1.48 31.68
CA MET A 602 -22.32 -0.18 31.61
C MET A 602 -23.79 -0.38 31.21
N PRO A 603 -24.65 -0.93 32.10
CA PRO A 603 -26.04 -1.26 31.76
C PRO A 603 -26.91 -0.05 31.43
N HIS A 604 -26.45 1.17 31.73
CA HIS A 604 -27.12 2.43 31.41
C HIS A 604 -26.62 3.10 30.13
N ALA A 605 -25.59 2.54 29.48
CA ALA A 605 -25.12 3.02 28.17
C ALA A 605 -26.25 2.94 27.14
N LYS A 606 -26.28 3.90 26.23
CA LYS A 606 -27.24 3.93 25.13
C LYS A 606 -26.67 3.17 23.93
N ILE A 607 -27.42 2.20 23.43
CA ILE A 607 -27.02 1.43 22.24
C ILE A 607 -27.96 1.79 21.11
N ILE A 608 -27.44 2.29 20.01
CA ILE A 608 -28.18 2.64 18.82
C ILE A 608 -27.70 1.76 17.67
N HIS A 609 -28.61 0.97 17.13
CA HIS A 609 -28.34 0.01 16.08
C HIS A 609 -28.95 0.47 14.75
N ILE A 610 -28.09 0.72 13.77
CA ILE A 610 -28.51 1.07 12.41
C ILE A 610 -28.29 -0.08 11.45
N GLN A 611 -29.37 -0.48 10.76
CA GLN A 611 -29.39 -1.53 9.75
C GLN A 611 -29.41 -0.93 8.34
N ARG A 612 -29.11 -1.71 7.33
CA ARG A 612 -29.22 -1.37 5.92
C ARG A 612 -29.50 -2.62 5.09
N ASP A 613 -30.14 -2.45 3.90
CA ASP A 613 -30.28 -3.56 2.95
C ASP A 613 -28.94 -4.33 2.81
N PRO A 614 -28.90 -5.62 3.14
CA PRO A 614 -27.66 -6.41 3.16
C PRO A 614 -26.93 -6.42 1.82
N ARG A 615 -27.64 -6.31 0.70
CA ARG A 615 -27.09 -6.25 -0.66
C ARG A 615 -26.41 -4.92 -0.92
N ASP A 616 -27.05 -3.80 -0.54
CA ASP A 616 -26.44 -2.45 -0.63
C ASP A 616 -25.28 -2.28 0.34
N ASN A 617 -25.41 -2.86 1.54
CA ASN A 617 -24.34 -2.88 2.52
C ASN A 617 -23.12 -3.66 1.99
N ALA A 618 -23.33 -4.84 1.42
CA ALA A 618 -22.29 -5.68 0.85
C ALA A 618 -21.56 -4.98 -0.31
N VAL A 619 -22.28 -4.41 -1.27
CA VAL A 619 -21.68 -3.66 -2.38
C VAL A 619 -20.87 -2.47 -1.87
N SER A 620 -21.39 -1.75 -0.85
CA SER A 620 -20.67 -0.60 -0.26
C SER A 620 -19.41 -1.01 0.49
N ASN A 621 -19.37 -2.19 1.10
CA ASN A 621 -18.17 -2.75 1.70
C ASN A 621 -17.17 -3.20 0.63
N TYR A 622 -17.61 -3.94 -0.38
CA TYR A 622 -16.79 -4.45 -1.47
C TYR A 622 -16.13 -3.34 -2.30
N GLN A 623 -16.79 -2.18 -2.42
CA GLN A 623 -16.29 -0.99 -3.13
C GLN A 623 -15.28 -0.17 -2.33
N GLN A 624 -15.08 -0.47 -1.04
CA GLN A 624 -14.25 0.35 -0.16
C GLN A 624 -12.85 -0.25 -0.01
N ASN A 625 -11.83 0.52 -0.34
CA ASN A 625 -10.45 0.19 0.01
C ASN A 625 -10.21 0.45 1.50
N PHE A 626 -10.50 -0.56 2.34
CA PHE A 626 -10.21 -0.48 3.76
C PHE A 626 -8.70 -0.64 4.00
N LYS A 627 -8.10 0.30 4.72
CA LYS A 627 -6.71 0.14 5.16
C LYS A 627 -6.61 -1.04 6.13
N MET A 628 -5.56 -1.83 6.00
CA MET A 628 -5.26 -2.98 6.88
C MET A 628 -5.20 -2.64 8.38
N LYS A 629 -5.06 -1.37 8.75
CA LYS A 629 -5.11 -0.87 10.13
C LYS A 629 -6.42 -1.18 10.86
N HIS A 630 -7.53 -1.30 10.14
CA HIS A 630 -8.83 -1.58 10.74
C HIS A 630 -8.97 -3.10 10.91
N ALA A 631 -8.42 -3.63 12.01
CA ALA A 631 -8.61 -5.02 12.40
C ALA A 631 -10.11 -5.36 12.37
N GLY A 632 -10.47 -6.42 11.64
CA GLY A 632 -11.86 -6.86 11.48
C GLY A 632 -12.47 -6.61 10.11
N MET A 633 -11.83 -5.86 9.19
CA MET A 633 -12.37 -5.60 7.85
C MET A 633 -11.95 -6.63 6.78
N GLY A 634 -11.25 -7.68 7.15
CA GLY A 634 -10.75 -8.69 6.20
C GLY A 634 -11.85 -9.40 5.39
N PHE A 635 -13.07 -9.43 5.87
CA PHE A 635 -14.22 -9.99 5.16
C PHE A 635 -14.64 -9.18 3.94
N ALA A 636 -14.35 -7.88 3.90
CA ALA A 636 -14.91 -6.93 2.93
C ALA A 636 -14.44 -7.13 1.47
N PHE A 637 -13.38 -7.91 1.27
CA PHE A 637 -12.73 -8.10 -0.03
C PHE A 637 -13.18 -9.34 -0.79
N ASN A 638 -14.14 -10.09 -0.24
CA ASN A 638 -14.68 -11.29 -0.87
C ASN A 638 -16.19 -11.38 -0.62
N LEU A 639 -16.99 -11.56 -1.66
CA LEU A 639 -18.45 -11.52 -1.57
C LEU A 639 -19.03 -12.64 -0.70
N GLU A 640 -18.43 -13.84 -0.71
CA GLU A 640 -18.85 -14.96 0.16
C GLU A 640 -18.52 -14.66 1.62
N ASN A 641 -17.34 -14.06 1.88
CA ASN A 641 -16.94 -13.66 3.23
C ASN A 641 -17.86 -12.56 3.78
N ILE A 642 -18.27 -11.61 2.92
CA ILE A 642 -19.25 -10.58 3.29
C ILE A 642 -20.59 -11.21 3.67
N ALA A 643 -21.08 -12.20 2.90
CA ALA A 643 -22.31 -12.91 3.25
C ALA A 643 -22.21 -13.61 4.60
N ASN A 644 -21.09 -14.31 4.86
CA ASN A 644 -20.83 -14.98 6.14
C ASN A 644 -20.81 -13.99 7.32
N GLU A 645 -20.18 -12.82 7.14
CA GLU A 645 -20.14 -11.76 8.17
C GLU A 645 -21.54 -11.22 8.47
N ILE A 646 -22.33 -10.93 7.42
CA ILE A 646 -23.71 -10.45 7.55
C ILE A 646 -24.60 -11.48 8.25
N ASN A 647 -24.48 -12.76 7.91
CA ASN A 647 -25.24 -13.83 8.57
C ASN A 647 -24.89 -13.92 10.07
N ALA A 648 -23.61 -13.89 10.40
CA ALA A 648 -23.14 -13.93 11.79
C ALA A 648 -23.57 -12.69 12.59
N TYR A 649 -23.49 -11.51 11.97
CA TYR A 649 -23.98 -10.25 12.52
C TYR A 649 -25.50 -10.32 12.82
N ASN A 650 -26.31 -10.74 11.87
CA ASN A 650 -27.74 -10.89 12.09
C ASN A 650 -28.06 -11.84 13.23
N LYS A 651 -27.34 -12.99 13.30
CA LYS A 651 -27.51 -13.98 14.36
C LYS A 651 -27.26 -13.40 15.74
N VAL A 652 -26.19 -12.64 15.93
CA VAL A 652 -25.87 -12.05 17.24
C VAL A 652 -26.81 -10.89 17.57
N MET A 653 -27.20 -10.07 16.61
CA MET A 653 -28.15 -8.97 16.84
C MET A 653 -29.54 -9.52 17.20
N GLN A 654 -29.99 -10.62 16.56
CA GLN A 654 -31.23 -11.29 16.95
C GLN A 654 -31.14 -11.81 18.40
N HIS A 655 -30.00 -12.39 18.78
CA HIS A 655 -29.80 -12.83 20.17
C HIS A 655 -29.93 -11.67 21.17
N TRP A 656 -29.35 -10.47 20.90
CA TRP A 656 -29.50 -9.33 21.80
C TRP A 656 -30.96 -8.88 21.96
N ARG A 657 -31.76 -8.96 20.88
CA ARG A 657 -33.22 -8.72 20.94
C ARG A 657 -33.93 -9.75 21.80
N ASP A 658 -33.63 -11.04 21.58
CA ASP A 658 -34.31 -12.17 22.25
C ASP A 658 -34.09 -12.15 23.79
N ILE A 659 -32.90 -11.73 24.22
CA ILE A 659 -32.60 -11.60 25.66
C ILE A 659 -33.00 -10.26 26.27
N GLY A 660 -33.48 -9.31 25.43
CA GLY A 660 -34.07 -8.05 25.87
C GLY A 660 -33.07 -6.96 26.25
N ILE A 661 -31.89 -6.90 25.63
CA ILE A 661 -30.96 -5.77 25.82
C ILE A 661 -31.59 -4.50 25.21
N PRO A 662 -31.69 -3.39 25.99
CA PRO A 662 -32.29 -2.16 25.51
C PRO A 662 -31.44 -1.56 24.34
N MET A 663 -32.03 -1.46 23.15
CA MET A 663 -31.44 -0.85 21.98
C MET A 663 -32.48 -0.01 21.23
N PHE A 664 -32.05 1.11 20.64
CA PHE A 664 -32.86 1.82 19.65
C PHE A 664 -32.46 1.37 18.24
N GLU A 665 -33.42 0.87 17.48
CA GLU A 665 -33.14 0.21 16.20
C GLU A 665 -33.96 0.85 15.07
N PHE A 666 -33.29 1.09 13.94
CA PHE A 666 -33.91 1.59 12.71
C PHE A 666 -33.04 1.28 11.50
N THR A 667 -33.58 1.53 10.30
CA THR A 667 -32.86 1.33 9.05
C THR A 667 -32.27 2.63 8.50
N TYR A 668 -31.16 2.52 7.77
CA TYR A 668 -30.60 3.65 7.02
C TYR A 668 -31.65 4.28 6.08
N GLU A 669 -32.48 3.45 5.48
CA GLU A 669 -33.53 3.84 4.56
C GLU A 669 -34.60 4.71 5.26
N GLU A 670 -34.95 4.40 6.51
CA GLU A 670 -35.86 5.20 7.36
C GLU A 670 -35.22 6.53 7.74
N LEU A 671 -33.94 6.51 8.19
CA LEU A 671 -33.20 7.72 8.54
C LEU A 671 -33.14 8.71 7.37
N VAL A 672 -32.80 8.22 6.16
CA VAL A 672 -32.69 9.07 4.97
C VAL A 672 -34.05 9.57 4.48
N ALA A 673 -35.11 8.77 4.66
CA ALA A 673 -36.46 9.15 4.23
C ALA A 673 -37.09 10.19 5.19
N ASN A 674 -36.81 10.12 6.47
CA ASN A 674 -37.48 10.91 7.52
C ASN A 674 -36.49 11.45 8.56
N THR A 675 -35.43 12.11 8.12
CA THR A 675 -34.29 12.52 8.97
C THR A 675 -34.71 13.31 10.21
N ASP A 676 -35.59 14.30 10.07
CA ASP A 676 -36.04 15.16 11.21
C ASP A 676 -36.80 14.34 12.27
N THR A 677 -37.71 13.48 11.84
CA THR A 677 -38.49 12.63 12.77
C THR A 677 -37.58 11.63 13.47
N MET A 678 -36.73 10.93 12.71
CA MET A 678 -35.77 9.95 13.27
C MET A 678 -34.79 10.60 14.23
N SER A 679 -34.30 11.81 13.92
CA SER A 679 -33.39 12.54 14.80
C SER A 679 -34.06 12.87 16.12
N ARG A 680 -35.37 13.27 16.14
CA ARG A 680 -36.13 13.52 17.37
C ARG A 680 -36.27 12.27 18.23
N GLU A 681 -36.66 11.15 17.62
CA GLU A 681 -36.83 9.86 18.33
C GLU A 681 -35.51 9.35 18.92
N ILE A 682 -34.41 9.52 18.15
CA ILE A 682 -33.06 9.13 18.61
C ILE A 682 -32.63 10.00 19.81
N LEU A 683 -32.80 11.33 19.74
CA LEU A 683 -32.44 12.24 20.82
C LEU A 683 -33.30 12.02 22.08
N GLU A 684 -34.60 11.73 21.91
CA GLU A 684 -35.50 11.32 23.01
C GLU A 684 -35.01 10.02 23.68
N PHE A 685 -34.59 9.00 22.89
CA PHE A 685 -34.01 7.76 23.42
C PHE A 685 -32.71 8.05 24.19
N VAL A 686 -31.84 8.92 23.68
CA VAL A 686 -30.61 9.35 24.37
C VAL A 686 -30.96 10.04 25.70
N GLY A 687 -32.01 10.83 25.71
CA GLY A 687 -32.49 11.57 26.89
C GLY A 687 -32.09 13.05 26.88
N VAL A 688 -31.89 13.63 25.68
CA VAL A 688 -31.61 15.05 25.46
C VAL A 688 -32.77 15.71 24.70
N GLY A 689 -32.88 17.03 24.80
CA GLY A 689 -33.85 17.82 24.04
C GLY A 689 -33.51 17.82 22.55
N TYR A 690 -34.47 18.30 21.73
CA TYR A 690 -34.18 18.47 20.33
C TYR A 690 -33.40 19.77 20.09
N ASP A 691 -32.31 19.67 19.31
CA ASP A 691 -31.49 20.80 18.90
C ASP A 691 -31.62 20.99 17.35
N GLU A 692 -31.91 22.22 16.92
CA GLU A 692 -32.04 22.56 15.51
C GLU A 692 -30.74 22.36 14.71
N ASN A 693 -29.58 22.39 15.36
CA ASN A 693 -28.26 22.17 14.71
C ASN A 693 -28.15 20.80 14.05
N VAL A 694 -28.90 19.80 14.53
CA VAL A 694 -28.92 18.46 13.94
C VAL A 694 -29.43 18.41 12.49
N LYS A 695 -30.18 19.44 12.03
CA LYS A 695 -30.61 19.58 10.64
C LYS A 695 -29.45 19.95 9.72
N ASP A 696 -28.51 20.70 10.26
CA ASP A 696 -27.35 21.24 9.54
C ASP A 696 -26.06 20.43 9.76
N PHE A 697 -26.19 19.15 10.16
CA PHE A 697 -25.07 18.26 10.47
C PHE A 697 -23.94 18.26 9.42
N HIS A 698 -24.23 18.49 8.15
CA HIS A 698 -23.27 18.55 7.05
C HIS A 698 -22.40 19.81 7.06
N LYS A 699 -22.76 20.83 7.85
CA LYS A 699 -22.01 22.09 8.02
C LYS A 699 -21.05 22.03 9.23
N THR A 700 -21.08 20.96 10.02
CA THR A 700 -20.22 20.83 11.21
C THR A 700 -18.75 20.78 10.80
N GLU A 701 -17.92 21.63 11.42
CA GLU A 701 -16.48 21.77 11.08
C GLU A 701 -15.60 20.66 11.65
N ARG A 702 -16.17 19.74 12.43
CA ARG A 702 -15.45 18.62 13.03
C ARG A 702 -14.77 17.76 11.95
N ALA A 703 -13.50 17.42 12.16
CA ALA A 703 -12.77 16.50 11.28
C ALA A 703 -13.39 15.09 11.29
N VAL A 704 -13.51 14.48 10.11
CA VAL A 704 -14.09 13.15 9.92
C VAL A 704 -13.04 12.24 9.29
N ARG A 705 -12.56 11.24 10.04
CA ARG A 705 -11.54 10.27 9.58
C ARG A 705 -12.16 8.90 9.31
N THR A 706 -13.15 8.83 8.44
CA THR A 706 -13.78 7.57 8.05
C THR A 706 -13.82 7.42 6.53
N ALA A 707 -14.05 6.21 6.06
CA ALA A 707 -14.26 5.91 4.65
C ALA A 707 -15.46 6.69 4.03
N SER A 708 -16.28 7.34 4.87
CA SER A 708 -17.46 8.10 4.45
C SER A 708 -17.29 9.63 4.55
N VAL A 709 -16.07 10.14 4.73
CA VAL A 709 -15.78 11.57 4.98
C VAL A 709 -16.45 12.50 3.96
N SER A 710 -16.32 12.21 2.67
CA SER A 710 -16.91 13.01 1.60
C SER A 710 -18.44 12.89 1.50
N GLN A 711 -19.02 11.79 2.00
CA GLN A 711 -20.46 11.52 1.95
C GLN A 711 -21.24 12.31 3.01
N VAL A 712 -20.71 12.41 4.22
CA VAL A 712 -21.38 13.09 5.35
C VAL A 712 -21.22 14.61 5.33
N ARG A 713 -20.40 15.14 4.44
CA ARG A 713 -20.21 16.58 4.17
C ARG A 713 -21.22 17.16 3.16
N GLN A 714 -22.14 16.35 2.68
CA GLN A 714 -23.17 16.74 1.74
C GLN A 714 -24.57 16.60 2.37
N PRO A 715 -25.57 17.37 1.92
CA PRO A 715 -26.94 17.11 2.28
C PRO A 715 -27.34 15.67 1.97
N ILE A 716 -28.26 15.10 2.74
CA ILE A 716 -28.72 13.72 2.54
C ILE A 716 -29.23 13.52 1.11
N TYR A 717 -28.74 12.44 0.47
CA TYR A 717 -29.16 12.06 -0.86
C TYR A 717 -29.62 10.59 -0.91
N ALA A 718 -30.68 10.33 -1.67
CA ALA A 718 -31.31 9.00 -1.72
C ALA A 718 -30.68 8.05 -2.78
N THR A 719 -29.61 8.47 -3.48
CA THR A 719 -29.05 7.72 -4.63
C THR A 719 -28.28 6.45 -4.24
N SER A 720 -28.09 6.21 -2.94
CA SER A 720 -27.43 5.01 -2.41
C SER A 720 -28.39 3.85 -2.14
N LYS A 721 -29.71 4.05 -2.31
CA LYS A 721 -30.72 2.98 -2.21
C LYS A 721 -30.71 2.13 -3.48
N GLN A 722 -30.79 0.81 -3.31
CA GLN A 722 -30.82 -0.18 -4.39
C GLN A 722 -29.64 -0.09 -5.38
N LYS A 723 -28.49 0.40 -4.91
CA LYS A 723 -27.26 0.51 -5.70
C LYS A 723 -26.78 -0.87 -6.18
N TRP A 724 -27.04 -1.91 -5.39
CA TRP A 724 -26.69 -3.29 -5.69
C TRP A 724 -27.25 -3.80 -7.02
N ARG A 725 -28.42 -3.29 -7.49
CA ARG A 725 -29.03 -3.67 -8.76
C ARG A 725 -28.15 -3.40 -9.98
N ARG A 726 -27.25 -2.40 -9.88
CA ARG A 726 -26.26 -2.09 -10.93
C ARG A 726 -25.26 -3.23 -11.16
N TYR A 727 -25.07 -4.04 -10.14
CA TYR A 727 -24.10 -5.12 -10.08
C TYR A 727 -24.74 -6.51 -9.90
N GLU A 728 -26.07 -6.62 -9.97
CA GLU A 728 -26.85 -7.81 -9.65
C GLU A 728 -26.31 -9.09 -10.31
N LYS A 729 -25.93 -9.02 -11.59
CA LYS A 729 -25.38 -10.16 -12.35
C LYS A 729 -24.04 -10.71 -11.80
N TYR A 730 -23.37 -9.96 -10.95
CA TYR A 730 -22.10 -10.35 -10.34
C TYR A 730 -22.23 -10.79 -8.87
N LEU A 731 -23.41 -10.60 -8.27
CA LEU A 731 -23.63 -10.80 -6.84
C LEU A 731 -24.10 -12.22 -6.46
N ALA A 732 -24.11 -13.19 -7.38
CA ALA A 732 -24.45 -14.58 -7.06
C ALA A 732 -23.64 -15.13 -5.87
N PRO A 733 -22.28 -14.92 -5.75
CA PRO A 733 -21.53 -15.40 -4.61
C PRO A 733 -21.97 -14.80 -3.26
N LEU A 734 -22.53 -13.60 -3.25
CA LEU A 734 -23.12 -12.98 -2.08
C LEU A 734 -24.52 -13.55 -1.80
N ILE A 735 -25.41 -13.48 -2.79
CA ILE A 735 -26.85 -13.78 -2.63
C ILE A 735 -27.08 -15.24 -2.27
N ASP A 736 -26.36 -16.16 -2.92
CA ASP A 736 -26.48 -17.61 -2.68
C ASP A 736 -25.97 -18.03 -1.29
N ASN A 737 -25.17 -17.20 -0.65
CA ASN A 737 -24.59 -17.45 0.68
C ASN A 737 -25.27 -16.64 1.81
N LEU A 738 -26.19 -15.71 1.49
CA LEU A 738 -26.99 -15.02 2.51
C LEU A 738 -28.14 -15.94 2.97
N ASN A 739 -28.36 -15.99 4.29
CA ASN A 739 -29.50 -16.72 4.85
C ASN A 739 -30.83 -16.07 4.43
N PRO A 740 -31.88 -16.85 4.11
CA PRO A 740 -33.18 -16.31 3.70
C PRO A 740 -33.79 -15.31 4.68
N GLU A 741 -33.66 -15.56 5.99
CA GLU A 741 -34.16 -14.68 7.05
C GLU A 741 -33.49 -13.29 7.05
N VAL A 742 -32.29 -13.17 6.47
CA VAL A 742 -31.58 -11.90 6.34
C VAL A 742 -32.16 -11.05 5.21
N LEU A 743 -32.62 -11.69 4.12
CA LEU A 743 -33.16 -11.04 2.93
C LEU A 743 -34.66 -10.75 3.04
N GLU A 744 -35.43 -11.62 3.72
CA GLU A 744 -36.90 -11.54 3.77
C GLU A 744 -37.46 -10.18 4.17
N PRO A 745 -36.91 -9.43 5.17
CA PRO A 745 -37.42 -8.09 5.51
C PRO A 745 -37.28 -7.08 4.38
N TRP A 746 -36.28 -7.24 3.51
CA TRP A 746 -35.91 -6.31 2.44
C TRP A 746 -36.53 -6.63 1.07
N GLU A 747 -37.11 -7.82 0.93
CA GLU A 747 -37.87 -8.22 -0.26
C GLU A 747 -39.31 -7.69 -0.24
N LYS A 748 -39.82 -7.39 0.96
CA LYS A 748 -41.17 -6.89 1.19
C LYS A 748 -41.25 -5.36 1.26
N ALA A 749 -40.10 -4.68 1.35
CA ALA A 749 -39.96 -3.22 1.39
C ALA A 749 -39.67 -2.63 0.00
#